data_9c4d3b010f65e6fee8e9ae94a87b84a9
#
_entry.id   9c4d3b010f65e6fee8e9ae94a87b84a9
#
_cell.length_a   1.000
_cell.length_b   1.000
_cell.length_c   1.000
_cell.angle_alpha   90.00
_cell.angle_beta   90.00
_cell.angle_gamma   90.00
#
_symmetry.space_group_name_H-M   'P 1'
#
loop_
_entity.id
_entity.type
_entity.pdbx_description
1 polymer ?
#
loop_
_entity_poly.entity_id
_entity_poly.type
_entity_poly.pdbx_seq_one_letter_code
_entity_poly.pdbx_strand_id
1 'polypeptide(L)'
;MKSFLLLAVLPLAALAADPSKKNVYPPQPWAAWVEPDFPFFSSILDARREGLGSNNLTPRGIILKLDHDCWVCFDTDLLRVSAIWRGKGVTDKALAPGSYLDAGRKTPGGQFPAPQPDGRLWLGNGLFPGWQQGEKITTADPREPAPSPEEVGRGPVPESMGRFQSVRLIREGVVLEYDAQGSQVREWWQASLNENGPVVERHISVSASRKPLLLVAGIRMNGPSQEVEAGVTVTGDAELAAHEDLWVVSVPARDKTASFCITFCEEREAPAVSPRALPEQPPGLRWPQEAVSRIRPSTSNKAYVLDHVDLPDDNPWKRAVRLGDIQFLKDGTGVVVTVDGDVWLVRGLAETNGPVKWRRFTSGLHEPMTCAIRDEQIFVFDRNGIWRLRDSNNDGEADVHELFSNAFAQTADMREFPSTLRLAPDGGFVIAKGGQEATTIGKHNGSVLRISADGRKSEVLGHGFRQPSIGVNLRTGLVTSSDQEGQYIPSTPLHIVRDHQFYGFLSDKLPKEQYPAPIAEPLTWMPHAVNSSAMSQVWLFDAKMGPLNDQMVQICFNKPELLRVILNERGSRPQASVVSITDEFDFPPLNGSVNPADGRLYLAGFQVIGWGNTLDTLAGLCRVRYTGAPSLLPSEIVPMDKGVLLRFDVALDPKKAADPAAYSLGSWGYKRAHTYGSAQYKADGSTGVDWLTPSSAYVSRDGRSVF
;
A
#
# COMPACT_ATOMS: atom_id res chain seq x y z
N MET A 1 27.01 13.76 -50.06
CA MET A 1 26.76 14.62 -48.88
C MET A 1 26.57 13.73 -47.69
N LYS A 2 27.58 13.69 -46.79
CA LYS A 2 27.55 12.83 -45.58
C LYS A 2 26.99 13.69 -44.46
N SER A 3 25.82 13.38 -43.98
CA SER A 3 25.28 13.98 -42.77
C SER A 3 25.80 13.22 -41.55
N PHE A 4 26.70 13.87 -40.84
CA PHE A 4 27.14 13.43 -39.52
C PHE A 4 26.06 13.81 -38.50
N LEU A 5 25.46 12.80 -37.87
CA LEU A 5 24.64 13.00 -36.69
C LEU A 5 25.57 13.05 -35.47
N LEU A 6 25.82 14.24 -34.97
CA LEU A 6 26.59 14.47 -33.74
C LEU A 6 25.65 14.23 -32.56
N LEU A 7 25.71 13.06 -31.94
CA LEU A 7 25.03 12.83 -30.66
C LEU A 7 25.88 13.50 -29.57
N ALA A 8 25.47 14.67 -29.13
CA ALA A 8 26.05 15.34 -27.97
C ALA A 8 25.69 14.54 -26.70
N VAL A 9 26.71 13.89 -26.12
CA VAL A 9 26.61 13.36 -24.76
C VAL A 9 26.66 14.54 -23.81
N LEU A 10 25.50 15.00 -23.36
CA LEU A 10 25.40 15.87 -22.20
C LEU A 10 25.74 15.05 -20.94
N PRO A 11 26.59 15.56 -20.04
CA PRO A 11 26.82 14.90 -18.77
C PRO A 11 25.48 14.89 -18.01
N LEU A 12 25.02 13.70 -17.60
CA LEU A 12 23.94 13.54 -16.63
C LEU A 12 24.43 14.10 -15.29
N ALA A 13 24.37 15.42 -15.13
CA ALA A 13 24.20 16.00 -13.80
C ALA A 13 22.84 15.47 -13.31
N ALA A 14 22.83 14.80 -12.16
CA ALA A 14 21.61 14.51 -11.46
C ALA A 14 20.78 15.78 -11.44
N LEU A 15 19.65 15.81 -12.15
CA LEU A 15 18.66 16.86 -12.07
C LEU A 15 18.12 16.81 -10.64
N ALA A 16 18.82 17.51 -9.73
CA ALA A 16 18.19 17.96 -8.51
C ALA A 16 16.95 18.75 -8.96
N ALA A 17 15.79 18.31 -8.57
CA ALA A 17 14.54 19.00 -8.86
C ALA A 17 14.73 20.47 -8.45
N ASP A 18 14.46 21.39 -9.38
CA ASP A 18 14.55 22.82 -9.14
C ASP A 18 13.64 23.16 -7.95
N PRO A 19 14.18 23.57 -6.80
CA PRO A 19 13.38 23.86 -5.61
C PRO A 19 12.45 25.05 -5.77
N SER A 20 12.57 25.81 -6.87
CA SER A 20 11.69 26.95 -7.20
C SER A 20 10.41 26.52 -7.92
N LYS A 21 10.33 25.33 -8.50
CA LYS A 21 9.08 24.80 -9.03
C LYS A 21 8.26 24.27 -7.87
N LYS A 22 7.39 25.09 -7.31
CA LYS A 22 6.28 24.62 -6.48
C LYS A 22 5.55 23.55 -7.30
N ASN A 23 5.59 22.32 -6.86
CA ASN A 23 4.77 21.24 -7.41
C ASN A 23 3.30 21.56 -7.11
N VAL A 24 2.71 22.39 -7.95
CA VAL A 24 1.30 22.73 -7.85
C VAL A 24 0.55 21.73 -8.71
N TYR A 25 -0.26 20.88 -8.08
CA TYR A 25 -1.24 20.10 -8.82
C TYR A 25 -2.08 21.07 -9.66
N PRO A 26 -2.34 20.75 -10.94
CA PRO A 26 -3.33 21.50 -11.69
C PRO A 26 -4.65 21.49 -10.91
N PRO A 27 -5.48 22.55 -10.98
CA PRO A 27 -6.78 22.57 -10.32
C PRO A 27 -7.54 21.28 -10.65
N GLN A 28 -7.86 20.50 -9.63
CA GLN A 28 -8.54 19.22 -9.82
C GLN A 28 -10.04 19.44 -9.60
N PRO A 29 -10.90 18.75 -10.36
CA PRO A 29 -12.34 18.81 -10.14
C PRO A 29 -12.77 18.07 -8.87
N TRP A 30 -11.82 17.47 -8.14
CA TRP A 30 -12.08 16.57 -7.03
C TRP A 30 -12.35 17.31 -5.72
N ALA A 31 -13.25 16.72 -4.92
CA ALA A 31 -13.51 17.14 -3.55
C ALA A 31 -12.34 16.75 -2.62
N ALA A 32 -12.52 17.05 -1.33
CA ALA A 32 -11.56 16.66 -0.31
C ALA A 32 -11.30 15.15 -0.33
N TRP A 33 -10.11 14.76 0.12
CA TRP A 33 -9.64 13.37 0.17
C TRP A 33 -10.55 12.46 1.00
N VAL A 34 -10.99 12.92 2.19
CA VAL A 34 -11.91 12.17 3.03
C VAL A 34 -13.31 12.28 2.47
N GLU A 35 -13.97 11.14 2.27
CA GLU A 35 -15.38 11.10 1.85
C GLU A 35 -16.30 11.74 2.91
N PRO A 36 -16.97 12.86 2.62
CA PRO A 36 -17.75 13.58 3.64
C PRO A 36 -18.88 12.77 4.23
N ASP A 37 -19.48 11.87 3.43
CA ASP A 37 -20.67 11.11 3.79
C ASP A 37 -20.36 9.69 4.27
N PHE A 38 -19.07 9.35 4.46
CA PHE A 38 -18.68 8.06 4.99
C PHE A 38 -18.35 8.16 6.48
N PRO A 39 -18.86 7.24 7.33
CA PRO A 39 -18.86 7.44 8.79
C PRO A 39 -17.51 7.20 9.44
N PHE A 40 -16.51 6.66 8.71
CA PHE A 40 -15.17 6.45 9.22
C PHE A 40 -14.12 6.50 8.11
N PHE A 41 -12.87 6.63 8.50
CA PHE A 41 -11.71 6.38 7.64
C PHE A 41 -10.52 5.90 8.44
N SER A 42 -9.67 5.10 7.80
CA SER A 42 -8.41 4.66 8.36
C SER A 42 -7.35 5.75 8.19
N SER A 43 -6.55 6.01 9.21
CA SER A 43 -5.46 7.01 9.16
C SER A 43 -4.43 6.78 10.24
N ILE A 44 -3.23 7.35 10.05
CA ILE A 44 -2.32 7.69 11.14
C ILE A 44 -2.95 8.85 11.91
N LEU A 45 -2.73 8.92 13.22
CA LEU A 45 -3.08 10.10 14.01
C LEU A 45 -1.96 10.43 15.00
N ASP A 46 -1.46 11.66 14.94
CA ASP A 46 -0.56 12.24 15.93
C ASP A 46 -1.36 13.09 16.94
N ALA A 47 -1.75 12.46 18.04
CA ALA A 47 -2.46 13.11 19.13
C ALA A 47 -1.54 13.37 20.35
N ARG A 48 -0.21 13.42 20.12
CA ARG A 48 0.76 13.71 21.19
C ARG A 48 0.53 15.10 21.76
N ARG A 49 0.25 15.15 23.07
CA ARG A 49 0.06 16.40 23.81
C ARG A 49 0.50 16.21 25.27
N GLU A 50 1.19 17.21 25.81
CA GLU A 50 1.54 17.22 27.22
C GLU A 50 0.26 17.18 28.08
N GLY A 51 0.24 16.34 29.10
CA GLY A 51 -0.91 16.13 29.97
C GLY A 51 -2.02 15.21 29.43
N LEU A 52 -2.00 14.86 28.13
CA LEU A 52 -2.99 13.97 27.50
C LEU A 52 -2.35 12.81 26.71
N GLY A 53 -1.10 12.47 27.00
CA GLY A 53 -0.35 11.43 26.33
C GLY A 53 0.73 12.01 25.41
N SER A 54 1.90 12.31 25.99
CA SER A 54 3.06 12.86 25.25
C SER A 54 3.64 11.90 24.20
N ASN A 55 3.32 10.62 24.29
CA ASN A 55 3.72 9.58 23.33
C ASN A 55 2.57 9.07 22.43
N ASN A 56 1.42 9.74 22.41
CA ASN A 56 0.20 9.30 21.75
C ASN A 56 0.26 9.47 20.22
N LEU A 57 1.04 8.63 19.56
CA LEU A 57 1.09 8.48 18.11
C LEU A 57 0.46 7.14 17.72
N THR A 58 -0.57 7.17 16.87
CA THR A 58 -1.32 6.00 16.44
C THR A 58 -1.01 5.72 14.97
N PRO A 59 -0.20 4.69 14.65
CA PRO A 59 0.09 4.33 13.25
C PRO A 59 -1.10 3.73 12.51
N ARG A 60 -2.02 3.06 13.22
CA ARG A 60 -3.16 2.35 12.66
C ARG A 60 -4.46 2.74 13.36
N GLY A 61 -4.98 3.90 13.01
CA GLY A 61 -6.21 4.42 13.57
C GLY A 61 -7.42 4.19 12.68
N ILE A 62 -8.56 3.95 13.30
CA ILE A 62 -9.89 4.08 12.71
C ILE A 62 -10.48 5.37 13.26
N ILE A 63 -10.68 6.35 12.40
CA ILE A 63 -11.24 7.65 12.77
C ILE A 63 -12.72 7.62 12.47
N LEU A 64 -13.53 7.76 13.52
CA LEU A 64 -14.98 7.81 13.45
C LEU A 64 -15.43 9.27 13.36
N LYS A 65 -16.29 9.55 12.40
CA LYS A 65 -17.00 10.81 12.26
C LYS A 65 -18.34 10.69 12.95
N LEU A 66 -18.56 11.47 13.99
CA LEU A 66 -19.84 11.54 14.71
C LEU A 66 -20.55 12.85 14.39
N ASP A 67 -21.80 12.96 14.82
CA ASP A 67 -22.56 14.20 14.72
C ASP A 67 -21.93 15.32 15.59
N HIS A 68 -22.34 16.56 15.35
CA HIS A 68 -21.93 17.74 16.13
C HIS A 68 -20.43 18.02 16.16
N ASP A 69 -19.74 17.74 15.03
CA ASP A 69 -18.29 17.90 14.85
C ASP A 69 -17.44 17.11 15.86
N CYS A 70 -17.96 16.00 16.38
CA CYS A 70 -17.26 15.11 17.28
C CYS A 70 -16.53 14.01 16.51
N TRP A 71 -15.35 13.64 16.98
CA TRP A 71 -14.48 12.68 16.34
C TRP A 71 -13.83 11.76 17.37
N VAL A 72 -13.62 10.50 16.98
CA VAL A 72 -12.95 9.48 17.80
C VAL A 72 -11.89 8.78 16.98
N CYS A 73 -10.72 8.54 17.54
CA CYS A 73 -9.72 7.65 16.96
C CYS A 73 -9.60 6.37 17.79
N PHE A 74 -9.84 5.23 17.18
CA PHE A 74 -9.62 3.91 17.75
C PHE A 74 -8.33 3.31 17.18
N ASP A 75 -7.40 2.93 18.05
CA ASP A 75 -6.13 2.27 17.74
C ASP A 75 -6.34 0.76 17.63
N THR A 76 -6.23 0.20 16.44
CA THR A 76 -6.47 -1.22 16.17
C THR A 76 -5.35 -2.13 16.70
N ASP A 77 -4.15 -1.60 16.93
CA ASP A 77 -3.02 -2.36 17.45
C ASP A 77 -3.07 -2.53 18.97
N LEU A 78 -3.47 -1.47 19.69
CA LEU A 78 -3.56 -1.47 21.15
C LEU A 78 -4.99 -1.66 21.69
N LEU A 79 -5.99 -1.78 20.81
CA LEU A 79 -7.42 -1.93 21.16
C LEU A 79 -7.88 -0.85 22.14
N ARG A 80 -7.53 0.40 21.85
CA ARG A 80 -7.79 1.56 22.72
C ARG A 80 -8.40 2.72 21.95
N VAL A 81 -9.10 3.57 22.63
CA VAL A 81 -9.40 4.90 22.12
C VAL A 81 -8.14 5.74 22.31
N SER A 82 -7.56 6.24 21.24
CA SER A 82 -6.36 7.08 21.32
C SER A 82 -6.70 8.55 21.55
N ALA A 83 -7.80 9.03 20.98
CA ALA A 83 -8.22 10.42 21.10
C ALA A 83 -9.74 10.58 20.90
N ILE A 84 -10.33 11.57 21.59
CA ILE A 84 -11.65 12.12 21.32
C ILE A 84 -11.47 13.64 21.20
N TRP A 85 -12.02 14.25 20.15
CA TRP A 85 -11.95 15.69 19.92
C TRP A 85 -13.18 16.24 19.24
N ARG A 86 -13.35 17.55 19.32
CA ARG A 86 -14.36 18.29 18.59
C ARG A 86 -13.70 19.29 17.66
N GLY A 87 -14.12 19.29 16.38
CA GLY A 87 -13.59 20.20 15.38
C GLY A 87 -13.80 19.72 13.95
N LYS A 88 -12.89 20.08 13.06
CA LYS A 88 -13.02 19.85 11.62
C LYS A 88 -12.53 18.47 11.14
N GLY A 89 -12.20 17.58 12.05
CA GLY A 89 -11.65 16.28 11.73
C GLY A 89 -10.14 16.22 11.95
N VAL A 90 -9.39 15.92 10.92
CA VAL A 90 -7.93 15.86 10.96
C VAL A 90 -7.30 16.91 10.05
N THR A 91 -6.07 17.29 10.34
CA THR A 91 -5.31 18.19 9.48
C THR A 91 -5.03 17.55 8.13
N ASP A 92 -5.32 18.25 7.04
CA ASP A 92 -5.18 17.77 5.66
C ASP A 92 -3.72 17.74 5.15
N LYS A 93 -2.78 18.37 5.86
CA LYS A 93 -1.37 18.44 5.45
C LYS A 93 -0.62 17.12 5.44
N ALA A 94 -1.16 16.11 6.06
CA ALA A 94 -0.49 14.83 6.23
C ALA A 94 -1.22 13.66 5.56
N LEU A 95 -2.24 13.91 4.77
CA LEU A 95 -2.84 12.92 3.89
C LEU A 95 -1.90 12.68 2.72
N ALA A 96 -1.81 11.43 2.24
CA ALA A 96 -0.75 10.98 1.35
C ALA A 96 -0.38 11.92 0.20
N PRO A 97 -1.32 12.44 -0.57
CA PRO A 97 -0.95 13.34 -1.66
C PRO A 97 -0.36 14.67 -1.19
N GLY A 98 -0.74 15.15 -0.01
CA GLY A 98 -0.24 16.40 0.56
C GLY A 98 1.12 16.27 1.22
N SER A 99 1.40 15.16 1.90
CA SER A 99 2.64 14.95 2.65
C SER A 99 3.89 14.84 1.78
N TYR A 100 3.74 14.38 0.53
CA TYR A 100 4.84 14.33 -0.44
C TYR A 100 5.25 15.67 -0.99
N LEU A 101 4.38 16.64 -0.94
CA LEU A 101 4.59 17.96 -1.53
C LEU A 101 5.18 18.96 -0.54
N ASP A 102 5.07 18.71 0.75
CA ASP A 102 5.59 19.57 1.80
C ASP A 102 6.93 19.04 2.35
N ALA A 103 7.95 19.00 1.48
CA ALA A 103 9.28 18.49 1.80
C ALA A 103 10.01 19.31 2.90
N GLY A 104 9.45 20.43 3.33
CA GLY A 104 10.07 21.32 4.32
C GLY A 104 9.71 21.06 5.78
N ARG A 105 8.71 20.23 6.05
CA ARG A 105 8.18 20.04 7.41
C ARG A 105 8.37 18.61 7.90
N LYS A 106 9.42 18.38 8.66
CA LYS A 106 9.68 17.10 9.32
C LYS A 106 9.40 17.21 10.81
N THR A 107 8.86 16.13 11.39
CA THR A 107 8.79 16.01 12.85
C THR A 107 10.20 15.94 13.47
N PRO A 108 10.36 16.09 14.81
CA PRO A 108 11.66 16.00 15.45
C PRO A 108 12.46 14.72 15.14
N GLY A 109 11.80 13.59 14.88
CA GLY A 109 12.44 12.36 14.41
C GLY A 109 12.81 12.37 12.91
N GLY A 110 12.52 13.45 12.19
CA GLY A 110 12.76 13.61 10.74
C GLY A 110 11.66 13.04 9.85
N GLN A 111 10.56 12.56 10.41
CA GLN A 111 9.36 12.15 9.67
C GLN A 111 8.57 13.38 9.20
N PHE A 112 7.73 13.21 8.19
CA PHE A 112 6.72 14.21 7.83
C PHE A 112 5.66 14.31 8.93
N PRO A 113 5.01 15.48 9.10
CA PRO A 113 3.92 15.61 10.05
C PRO A 113 2.80 14.61 9.74
N ALA A 114 2.46 13.76 10.70
CA ALA A 114 1.29 12.91 10.61
C ALA A 114 0.00 13.74 10.79
N PRO A 115 -1.17 13.25 10.32
CA PRO A 115 -2.45 13.88 10.63
C PRO A 115 -2.63 14.10 12.13
N GLN A 116 -3.14 15.28 12.49
CA GLN A 116 -3.42 15.66 13.87
C GLN A 116 -4.90 15.96 14.02
N PRO A 117 -5.48 15.83 15.24
CA PRO A 117 -6.80 16.36 15.51
C PRO A 117 -6.89 17.84 15.12
N ASP A 118 -7.80 18.19 14.18
CA ASP A 118 -8.07 19.60 13.81
C ASP A 118 -9.23 20.13 14.66
N GLY A 119 -8.91 20.42 15.92
CA GLY A 119 -9.88 20.89 16.87
C GLY A 119 -9.42 20.74 18.33
N ARG A 120 -10.40 20.86 19.24
CA ARG A 120 -10.15 20.76 20.67
C ARG A 120 -10.14 19.29 21.11
N LEU A 121 -9.02 18.84 21.63
CA LEU A 121 -8.86 17.50 22.19
C LEU A 121 -9.54 17.44 23.56
N TRP A 122 -10.48 16.50 23.73
CA TRP A 122 -11.16 16.24 25.00
C TRP A 122 -10.47 15.16 25.81
N LEU A 123 -10.02 14.10 25.11
CA LEU A 123 -9.42 12.94 25.71
C LEU A 123 -8.23 12.48 24.88
N GLY A 124 -7.14 12.12 25.56
CA GLY A 124 -6.00 11.41 25.00
C GLY A 124 -5.70 10.14 25.76
N ASN A 125 -4.75 9.36 25.27
CA ASN A 125 -4.33 8.13 25.91
C ASN A 125 -2.84 7.88 25.66
N GLY A 126 -2.20 7.00 26.46
CA GLY A 126 -0.80 6.59 26.29
C GLY A 126 -0.64 5.32 25.45
N LEU A 127 0.60 4.95 25.13
CA LEU A 127 0.94 3.73 24.38
C LEU A 127 0.88 2.47 25.27
N PHE A 128 -0.32 2.08 25.64
CA PHE A 128 -0.60 0.86 26.40
C PHE A 128 -1.96 0.28 25.97
N PRO A 129 -2.24 -1.02 26.23
CA PRO A 129 -3.50 -1.65 25.84
C PRO A 129 -4.71 -0.99 26.49
N GLY A 130 -5.75 -0.76 25.68
CA GLY A 130 -7.02 -0.23 26.18
C GLY A 130 -7.72 -1.20 27.16
N TRP A 131 -7.69 -2.50 26.83
CA TRP A 131 -8.27 -3.54 27.66
C TRP A 131 -7.21 -4.36 28.38
N GLN A 132 -7.43 -4.56 29.68
CA GLN A 132 -6.53 -5.32 30.54
C GLN A 132 -7.34 -6.29 31.40
N GLN A 133 -6.69 -7.32 31.97
CA GLN A 133 -7.34 -8.31 32.82
C GLN A 133 -6.71 -8.32 34.20
N GLY A 134 -7.53 -8.42 35.25
CA GLY A 134 -7.07 -8.45 36.63
C GLY A 134 -7.53 -7.23 37.41
N GLU A 135 -6.83 -6.95 38.51
CA GLU A 135 -7.18 -5.88 39.46
C GLU A 135 -6.28 -4.64 39.35
N LYS A 136 -5.21 -4.71 38.58
CA LYS A 136 -4.22 -3.64 38.46
C LYS A 136 -4.04 -3.24 36.98
N ILE A 137 -3.98 -1.93 36.76
CA ILE A 137 -3.63 -1.33 35.48
C ILE A 137 -2.11 -1.26 35.31
N THR A 138 -1.64 -1.51 34.09
CA THR A 138 -0.27 -1.20 33.66
C THR A 138 -0.27 -0.19 32.54
N THR A 139 0.66 0.75 32.56
CA THR A 139 0.91 1.71 31.49
C THR A 139 2.09 1.30 30.61
N ALA A 140 2.59 0.07 30.77
CA ALA A 140 3.64 -0.49 29.93
C ALA A 140 3.09 -0.97 28.58
N ASP A 141 3.82 -0.70 27.50
CA ASP A 141 3.55 -1.30 26.18
C ASP A 141 4.05 -2.75 26.18
N PRO A 142 3.18 -3.76 26.02
CA PRO A 142 3.55 -5.19 26.05
C PRO A 142 4.23 -5.67 24.78
N ARG A 143 4.27 -4.85 23.74
CA ARG A 143 4.82 -5.19 22.43
C ARG A 143 6.34 -5.08 22.43
N GLU A 144 7.01 -5.91 21.63
CA GLU A 144 8.46 -5.81 21.47
C GLU A 144 8.87 -4.41 20.97
N PRO A 145 9.95 -3.82 21.51
CA PRO A 145 10.44 -2.55 21.04
C PRO A 145 10.78 -2.58 19.55
N ALA A 146 10.53 -1.46 18.85
CA ALA A 146 11.06 -1.26 17.51
C ALA A 146 12.59 -1.06 17.54
N PRO A 147 13.29 -1.31 16.43
CA PRO A 147 14.73 -1.06 16.32
C PRO A 147 15.12 0.41 16.57
N SER A 148 14.22 1.34 16.28
CA SER A 148 14.42 2.78 16.57
C SER A 148 13.58 3.19 17.79
N PRO A 149 14.17 3.91 18.78
CA PRO A 149 13.44 4.33 19.99
C PRO A 149 12.25 5.25 19.72
N GLU A 150 12.32 6.03 18.65
CA GLU A 150 11.26 6.97 18.27
C GLU A 150 10.07 6.26 17.60
N GLU A 151 10.23 5.02 17.18
CA GLU A 151 9.20 4.29 16.43
C GLU A 151 8.20 3.62 17.39
N VAL A 152 6.91 3.90 17.16
CA VAL A 152 5.81 3.36 17.96
C VAL A 152 5.01 2.28 17.20
N GLY A 153 5.24 2.12 15.91
CA GLY A 153 4.60 1.13 15.02
C GLY A 153 5.10 -0.28 15.23
N ARG A 154 4.82 -0.86 16.39
CA ARG A 154 5.34 -2.16 16.83
C ARG A 154 4.49 -3.35 16.38
N GLY A 155 3.34 -3.08 15.74
CA GLY A 155 2.33 -4.07 15.41
C GLY A 155 1.27 -4.23 16.49
N PRO A 156 0.35 -5.22 16.35
CA PRO A 156 -0.73 -5.44 17.32
C PRO A 156 -0.22 -5.98 18.65
N VAL A 157 -1.05 -5.87 19.68
CA VAL A 157 -0.85 -6.59 20.96
C VAL A 157 -0.72 -8.10 20.70
N PRO A 158 -0.08 -8.86 21.59
CA PRO A 158 -0.06 -10.31 21.51
C PRO A 158 -1.49 -10.89 21.38
N GLU A 159 -1.66 -11.92 20.57
CA GLU A 159 -2.97 -12.52 20.28
C GLU A 159 -3.73 -12.95 21.55
N SER A 160 -3.00 -13.32 22.59
CA SER A 160 -3.57 -13.64 23.91
C SER A 160 -4.24 -12.46 24.62
N MET A 161 -3.89 -11.25 24.23
CA MET A 161 -4.48 -10.00 24.78
C MET A 161 -5.65 -9.49 23.95
N GLY A 162 -5.75 -9.87 22.68
CA GLY A 162 -6.86 -9.51 21.83
C GLY A 162 -6.48 -9.24 20.38
N ARG A 163 -7.50 -8.95 19.58
CA ARG A 163 -7.36 -8.66 18.15
C ARG A 163 -8.52 -7.82 17.64
N PHE A 164 -8.24 -6.79 16.88
CA PHE A 164 -9.26 -6.07 16.13
C PHE A 164 -9.81 -6.96 15.01
N GLN A 165 -11.13 -6.98 14.79
CA GLN A 165 -11.79 -7.86 13.84
C GLN A 165 -12.41 -7.10 12.67
N SER A 166 -13.29 -6.11 12.96
CA SER A 166 -14.01 -5.44 11.88
C SER A 166 -14.56 -4.07 12.26
N VAL A 167 -14.77 -3.28 11.22
CA VAL A 167 -15.69 -2.14 11.21
C VAL A 167 -16.92 -2.58 10.43
N ARG A 168 -18.06 -2.63 11.09
CA ARG A 168 -19.35 -2.91 10.47
C ARG A 168 -20.13 -1.62 10.28
N LEU A 169 -20.45 -1.29 9.06
CA LEU A 169 -21.34 -0.20 8.71
C LEU A 169 -22.77 -0.57 9.10
N ILE A 170 -23.45 0.38 9.71
CA ILE A 170 -24.85 0.30 10.08
C ILE A 170 -25.57 1.59 9.65
N ARG A 171 -26.88 1.61 9.73
CA ARG A 171 -27.64 2.81 9.35
C ARG A 171 -27.24 4.05 10.15
N GLU A 172 -26.92 3.88 11.43
CA GLU A 172 -26.58 4.94 12.39
C GLU A 172 -25.09 5.10 12.63
N GLY A 173 -24.22 4.77 11.67
CA GLY A 173 -22.78 4.90 11.80
C GLY A 173 -22.02 3.59 11.67
N VAL A 174 -21.22 3.22 12.67
CA VAL A 174 -20.43 1.99 12.66
C VAL A 174 -20.46 1.27 14.00
N VAL A 175 -20.31 -0.06 13.96
CA VAL A 175 -19.98 -0.92 15.10
C VAL A 175 -18.55 -1.42 14.92
N LEU A 176 -17.69 -1.22 15.92
CA LEU A 176 -16.38 -1.84 15.98
C LEU A 176 -16.49 -3.20 16.69
N GLU A 177 -15.85 -4.21 16.12
CA GLU A 177 -15.86 -5.58 16.64
C GLU A 177 -14.40 -6.05 16.86
N TYR A 178 -14.10 -6.61 18.04
CA TYR A 178 -12.77 -7.10 18.39
C TYR A 178 -12.81 -8.07 19.58
N ASP A 179 -11.77 -8.87 19.72
CA ASP A 179 -11.52 -9.64 20.94
C ASP A 179 -10.62 -8.85 21.89
N ALA A 180 -10.95 -8.85 23.17
CA ALA A 180 -10.13 -8.29 24.23
C ALA A 180 -10.09 -9.27 25.42
N GLN A 181 -8.89 -9.70 25.79
CA GLN A 181 -8.65 -10.58 26.95
C GLN A 181 -9.49 -11.87 26.93
N GLY A 182 -9.75 -12.39 25.70
CA GLY A 182 -10.56 -13.59 25.48
C GLY A 182 -12.09 -13.36 25.51
N SER A 183 -12.54 -12.13 25.55
CA SER A 183 -13.95 -11.75 25.44
C SER A 183 -14.22 -11.00 24.16
N GLN A 184 -15.34 -11.31 23.51
CA GLN A 184 -15.80 -10.58 22.34
C GLN A 184 -16.34 -9.22 22.78
N VAL A 185 -15.84 -8.16 22.18
CA VAL A 185 -16.27 -6.78 22.40
C VAL A 185 -16.90 -6.23 21.14
N ARG A 186 -18.05 -5.58 21.29
CA ARG A 186 -18.72 -4.81 20.24
C ARG A 186 -19.01 -3.43 20.80
N GLU A 187 -18.73 -2.39 20.03
CA GLU A 187 -19.00 -1.03 20.47
C GLU A 187 -19.56 -0.15 19.34
N TRP A 188 -20.51 0.68 19.72
CA TRP A 188 -21.15 1.64 18.85
C TRP A 188 -20.98 3.05 19.42
N TRP A 189 -20.67 3.99 18.56
CA TRP A 189 -20.40 5.36 18.90
C TRP A 189 -21.41 6.30 18.29
N GLN A 190 -21.85 7.28 19.08
CA GLN A 190 -22.69 8.36 18.60
C GLN A 190 -22.39 9.65 19.37
N ALA A 191 -22.88 10.79 18.87
CA ALA A 191 -22.87 12.04 19.58
C ALA A 191 -24.30 12.60 19.64
N SER A 192 -24.69 13.15 20.80
CA SER A 192 -25.95 13.81 21.03
C SER A 192 -25.73 15.22 21.57
N LEU A 193 -26.79 16.05 21.62
CA LEU A 193 -26.77 17.37 22.24
C LEU A 193 -27.50 17.36 23.56
N ASN A 194 -26.95 18.00 24.58
CA ASN A 194 -27.64 18.41 25.78
C ASN A 194 -27.65 19.94 25.89
N GLU A 195 -28.14 20.48 27.01
CA GLU A 195 -28.24 21.93 27.27
C GLU A 195 -26.85 22.62 27.19
N ASN A 196 -25.80 21.91 27.46
CA ASN A 196 -24.44 22.43 27.65
C ASN A 196 -23.51 22.14 26.44
N GLY A 197 -23.97 21.36 25.45
CA GLY A 197 -23.20 21.06 24.25
C GLY A 197 -23.24 19.59 23.85
N PRO A 198 -22.31 19.16 22.97
CA PRO A 198 -22.29 17.78 22.49
C PRO A 198 -21.75 16.81 23.54
N VAL A 199 -22.34 15.63 23.57
CA VAL A 199 -21.97 14.48 24.38
C VAL A 199 -21.64 13.32 23.47
N VAL A 200 -20.45 12.75 23.59
CA VAL A 200 -20.06 11.53 22.88
C VAL A 200 -20.43 10.34 23.75
N GLU A 201 -21.15 9.40 23.17
CA GLU A 201 -21.65 8.18 23.80
C GLU A 201 -20.93 6.96 23.19
N ARG A 202 -20.35 6.13 24.05
CA ARG A 202 -19.72 4.85 23.70
C ARG A 202 -20.53 3.72 24.31
N HIS A 203 -21.39 3.07 23.53
CA HIS A 203 -22.20 1.92 23.94
C HIS A 203 -21.39 0.64 23.71
N ILE A 204 -21.17 -0.13 24.75
CA ILE A 204 -20.30 -1.31 24.72
C ILE A 204 -21.08 -2.55 25.17
N SER A 205 -20.85 -3.65 24.43
CA SER A 205 -21.30 -4.99 24.79
C SER A 205 -20.09 -5.89 24.85
N VAL A 206 -19.87 -6.55 26.00
CA VAL A 206 -18.75 -7.47 26.26
C VAL A 206 -19.31 -8.84 26.60
N SER A 207 -18.90 -9.89 25.93
CA SER A 207 -19.31 -11.27 26.23
C SER A 207 -18.86 -11.68 27.65
N ALA A 208 -19.40 -12.80 28.13
CA ALA A 208 -19.05 -13.35 29.45
C ALA A 208 -17.52 -13.43 29.66
N SER A 209 -17.08 -13.04 30.86
CA SER A 209 -15.68 -13.15 31.26
C SER A 209 -15.57 -13.72 32.68
N ARG A 210 -14.70 -14.74 32.82
CA ARG A 210 -14.45 -15.38 34.13
C ARG A 210 -13.58 -14.56 35.06
N LYS A 211 -12.93 -13.51 34.55
CA LYS A 211 -12.07 -12.60 35.31
C LYS A 211 -12.53 -11.17 35.11
N PRO A 212 -12.30 -10.28 36.08
CA PRO A 212 -12.59 -8.88 35.89
C PRO A 212 -11.79 -8.32 34.70
N LEU A 213 -12.43 -7.43 33.94
CA LEU A 213 -11.82 -6.68 32.84
C LEU A 213 -11.72 -5.21 33.25
N LEU A 214 -10.63 -4.59 32.83
CA LEU A 214 -10.38 -3.17 33.04
C LEU A 214 -10.23 -2.51 31.66
N LEU A 215 -11.00 -1.45 31.44
CA LEU A 215 -10.90 -0.62 30.23
C LEU A 215 -10.35 0.75 30.61
N VAL A 216 -9.20 1.13 30.04
CA VAL A 216 -8.68 2.49 30.19
C VAL A 216 -9.46 3.39 29.21
N ALA A 217 -10.33 4.24 29.78
CA ALA A 217 -11.13 5.17 29.01
C ALA A 217 -10.31 6.37 28.50
N GLY A 218 -9.31 6.80 29.26
CA GLY A 218 -8.38 7.86 28.86
C GLY A 218 -7.57 8.44 30.03
N ILE A 219 -6.71 9.41 29.70
CA ILE A 219 -5.90 10.14 30.67
C ILE A 219 -6.72 11.28 31.29
N ARG A 220 -6.66 11.40 32.62
CA ARG A 220 -7.20 12.51 33.36
C ARG A 220 -6.22 13.68 33.31
N MET A 221 -6.71 14.86 32.99
CA MET A 221 -5.88 16.05 33.03
C MET A 221 -5.65 16.48 34.49
N ASN A 222 -4.42 16.34 34.98
CA ASN A 222 -3.98 16.82 36.26
C ASN A 222 -2.93 17.92 36.04
N GLY A 223 -3.35 19.17 35.85
CA GLY A 223 -2.36 20.25 35.70
C GLY A 223 -2.95 21.65 35.61
N PRO A 224 -2.12 22.70 35.78
CA PRO A 224 -2.53 24.08 35.75
C PRO A 224 -2.82 24.61 34.34
N SER A 225 -2.87 23.76 33.31
CA SER A 225 -3.26 24.16 31.96
C SER A 225 -4.73 24.60 31.94
N GLN A 226 -5.04 25.70 31.25
CA GLN A 226 -6.39 26.27 31.15
C GLN A 226 -7.37 25.37 30.31
N GLU A 227 -7.00 24.15 30.01
CA GLU A 227 -7.88 23.20 29.31
C GLU A 227 -8.74 22.50 30.36
N VAL A 228 -10.05 22.48 30.13
CA VAL A 228 -11.03 21.85 31.04
C VAL A 228 -10.91 20.33 30.90
N GLU A 229 -10.82 19.63 32.03
CA GLU A 229 -10.90 18.18 32.12
C GLU A 229 -12.23 17.71 31.52
N ALA A 230 -12.19 16.75 30.60
CA ALA A 230 -13.42 16.17 30.05
C ALA A 230 -14.18 15.40 31.12
N GLY A 231 -15.48 15.64 31.25
CA GLY A 231 -16.35 14.82 32.08
C GLY A 231 -16.48 13.42 31.51
N VAL A 232 -16.38 12.42 32.39
CA VAL A 232 -16.56 11.00 32.03
C VAL A 232 -17.55 10.38 32.99
N THR A 233 -18.58 9.72 32.48
CA THR A 233 -19.58 9.00 33.29
C THR A 233 -19.80 7.61 32.71
N VAL A 234 -20.06 6.63 33.58
CA VAL A 234 -20.35 5.24 33.19
C VAL A 234 -21.70 4.82 33.77
N THR A 235 -22.49 4.13 32.96
CA THR A 235 -23.78 3.56 33.37
C THR A 235 -23.90 2.12 32.88
N GLY A 236 -24.71 1.32 33.57
CA GLY A 236 -24.94 -0.07 33.20
C GLY A 236 -24.11 -1.07 34.01
N ASP A 237 -23.57 -2.09 33.35
CA ASP A 237 -22.92 -3.25 33.99
C ASP A 237 -21.42 -3.04 34.30
N ALA A 238 -20.98 -1.79 34.44
CA ALA A 238 -19.60 -1.43 34.73
C ALA A 238 -19.52 -0.22 35.64
N GLU A 239 -18.37 -0.02 36.28
CA GLU A 239 -18.14 1.07 37.22
C GLU A 239 -16.93 1.89 36.80
N LEU A 240 -17.03 3.22 36.93
CA LEU A 240 -15.94 4.16 36.69
C LEU A 240 -15.13 4.38 37.97
N ALA A 241 -13.83 4.28 37.88
CA ALA A 241 -12.90 4.65 38.91
C ALA A 241 -11.77 5.53 38.37
N ALA A 242 -11.27 6.42 39.22
CA ALA A 242 -10.03 7.13 38.95
C ALA A 242 -8.86 6.29 39.48
N HIS A 243 -7.87 6.05 38.65
CA HIS A 243 -6.66 5.34 39.03
C HIS A 243 -5.44 6.17 38.61
N GLU A 244 -4.79 6.83 39.58
CA GLU A 244 -3.74 7.82 39.29
C GLU A 244 -4.24 8.86 38.26
N ASP A 245 -3.57 8.95 37.13
CA ASP A 245 -3.90 9.89 36.06
C ASP A 245 -4.83 9.27 34.98
N LEU A 246 -5.54 8.17 35.30
CA LEU A 246 -6.38 7.45 34.33
C LEU A 246 -7.84 7.37 34.79
N TRP A 247 -8.74 7.48 33.82
CA TRP A 247 -10.09 7.01 33.93
C TRP A 247 -10.15 5.52 33.57
N VAL A 248 -10.57 4.68 34.52
CA VAL A 248 -10.61 3.22 34.37
C VAL A 248 -12.04 2.74 34.57
N VAL A 249 -12.55 1.96 33.65
CA VAL A 249 -13.85 1.31 33.74
C VAL A 249 -13.64 -0.16 34.12
N SER A 250 -14.20 -0.55 35.26
CA SER A 250 -14.14 -1.94 35.76
C SER A 250 -15.40 -2.69 35.35
N VAL A 251 -15.22 -3.83 34.67
CA VAL A 251 -16.27 -4.77 34.32
C VAL A 251 -16.10 -6.03 35.16
N PRO A 252 -16.98 -6.31 36.12
CA PRO A 252 -16.85 -7.49 36.99
C PRO A 252 -16.90 -8.80 36.20
N ALA A 253 -16.27 -9.85 36.75
CA ALA A 253 -16.40 -11.20 36.20
C ALA A 253 -17.87 -11.63 36.22
N ARG A 254 -18.35 -12.23 35.11
CA ARG A 254 -19.76 -12.65 34.97
C ARG A 254 -19.97 -13.73 33.90
N ASP A 255 -21.03 -14.48 34.04
CA ASP A 255 -21.40 -15.54 33.09
C ASP A 255 -22.30 -15.05 31.93
N LYS A 256 -22.65 -13.76 31.94
CA LYS A 256 -23.54 -13.14 30.93
C LYS A 256 -22.84 -11.95 30.27
N THR A 257 -23.33 -11.56 29.12
CA THR A 257 -22.91 -10.33 28.45
C THR A 257 -23.09 -9.12 29.36
N ALA A 258 -22.06 -8.30 29.46
CA ALA A 258 -22.13 -6.98 30.08
C ALA A 258 -22.53 -5.93 29.05
N SER A 259 -23.42 -5.02 29.42
CA SER A 259 -23.77 -3.85 28.59
C SER A 259 -23.64 -2.59 29.41
N PHE A 260 -22.87 -1.62 28.93
CA PHE A 260 -22.66 -0.34 29.59
C PHE A 260 -22.41 0.77 28.58
N CYS A 261 -22.57 2.01 29.04
CA CYS A 261 -22.32 3.21 28.24
C CYS A 261 -21.31 4.09 28.97
N ILE A 262 -20.33 4.61 28.22
CA ILE A 262 -19.41 5.64 28.66
C ILE A 262 -19.77 6.93 27.92
N THR A 263 -19.97 8.02 28.66
CA THR A 263 -20.22 9.34 28.07
C THR A 263 -19.03 10.27 28.32
N PHE A 264 -18.79 11.13 27.33
CA PHE A 264 -17.71 12.12 27.36
C PHE A 264 -18.28 13.50 26.96
N CYS A 265 -17.88 14.56 27.64
CA CYS A 265 -18.24 15.94 27.29
C CYS A 265 -17.16 16.93 27.69
N GLU A 266 -17.30 18.19 27.27
CA GLU A 266 -16.36 19.27 27.62
C GLU A 266 -16.50 19.78 29.05
N GLU A 267 -17.51 19.34 29.78
CA GLU A 267 -17.78 19.74 31.17
C GLU A 267 -17.21 18.73 32.16
N ARG A 268 -17.13 19.15 33.43
CA ARG A 268 -16.59 18.31 34.52
C ARG A 268 -17.40 17.03 34.77
N GLU A 269 -18.70 17.07 34.48
CA GLU A 269 -19.61 15.93 34.68
C GLU A 269 -20.35 15.62 33.39
N ALA A 270 -20.11 14.44 32.82
CA ALA A 270 -20.85 13.95 31.67
C ALA A 270 -22.23 13.43 32.11
N PRO A 271 -23.29 13.61 31.32
CA PRO A 271 -24.60 13.10 31.64
C PRO A 271 -24.60 11.56 31.69
N ALA A 272 -25.43 11.01 32.60
CA ALA A 272 -25.67 9.58 32.68
C ALA A 272 -26.61 9.15 31.55
N VAL A 273 -26.12 8.36 30.60
CA VAL A 273 -26.92 7.80 29.48
C VAL A 273 -26.98 6.29 29.65
N SER A 274 -28.18 5.72 29.63
CA SER A 274 -28.37 4.28 29.74
C SER A 274 -27.79 3.56 28.52
N PRO A 275 -27.17 2.37 28.70
CA PRO A 275 -26.68 1.57 27.58
C PRO A 275 -27.82 1.21 26.64
N ARG A 276 -27.57 1.31 25.34
CA ARG A 276 -28.51 0.95 24.28
C ARG A 276 -28.09 -0.36 23.62
N ALA A 277 -29.07 -1.09 23.09
CA ALA A 277 -28.78 -2.23 22.24
C ALA A 277 -28.02 -1.76 20.98
N LEU A 278 -26.98 -2.50 20.60
CA LEU A 278 -26.21 -2.16 19.42
C LEU A 278 -27.04 -2.33 18.15
N PRO A 279 -27.06 -1.35 17.25
CA PRO A 279 -27.78 -1.47 16.00
C PRO A 279 -27.16 -2.57 15.12
N GLU A 280 -28.03 -3.31 14.40
CA GLU A 280 -27.60 -4.43 13.54
C GLU A 280 -27.99 -4.23 12.07
N GLN A 281 -28.87 -3.27 11.79
CA GLN A 281 -29.35 -3.05 10.43
C GLN A 281 -28.23 -2.47 9.54
N PRO A 282 -27.91 -3.12 8.41
CA PRO A 282 -26.94 -2.56 7.47
C PRO A 282 -27.46 -1.24 6.91
N PRO A 283 -26.57 -0.37 6.42
CA PRO A 283 -26.96 0.86 5.75
C PRO A 283 -27.73 0.52 4.46
N GLY A 284 -28.52 1.46 3.97
CA GLY A 284 -28.97 1.42 2.58
C GLY A 284 -27.85 1.86 1.63
N LEU A 285 -28.09 1.70 0.33
CA LEU A 285 -27.18 2.17 -0.72
C LEU A 285 -26.83 3.64 -0.54
N ARG A 286 -25.55 3.93 -0.46
CA ARG A 286 -24.99 5.30 -0.40
C ARG A 286 -24.78 5.87 -1.79
N TRP A 287 -24.36 5.03 -2.74
CA TRP A 287 -23.96 5.43 -4.07
C TRP A 287 -24.70 4.63 -5.16
N PRO A 288 -26.03 4.86 -5.32
CA PRO A 288 -26.86 4.08 -6.26
C PRO A 288 -26.52 4.38 -7.73
N GLN A 289 -25.77 5.44 -8.02
CA GLN A 289 -25.40 5.81 -9.38
C GLN A 289 -24.21 5.01 -9.87
N GLU A 290 -24.11 4.86 -11.19
CA GLU A 290 -22.91 4.39 -11.88
C GLU A 290 -22.27 5.56 -12.64
N ALA A 291 -20.94 5.67 -12.59
CA ALA A 291 -20.22 6.50 -13.53
C ALA A 291 -19.91 5.69 -14.79
N VAL A 292 -19.83 6.35 -15.93
CA VAL A 292 -19.64 5.67 -17.22
C VAL A 292 -18.45 6.29 -17.94
N SER A 293 -17.58 5.43 -18.48
CA SER A 293 -16.49 5.81 -19.36
C SER A 293 -16.45 4.92 -20.60
N ARG A 294 -15.39 4.99 -21.38
CA ARG A 294 -15.23 4.23 -22.63
C ARG A 294 -13.82 3.69 -22.78
N ILE A 295 -13.68 2.69 -23.62
CA ILE A 295 -12.39 2.20 -24.10
C ILE A 295 -12.03 2.94 -25.38
N ARG A 296 -10.79 3.38 -25.51
CA ARG A 296 -10.17 3.92 -26.72
C ARG A 296 -9.23 2.87 -27.32
N PRO A 297 -9.67 2.05 -28.27
CA PRO A 297 -8.84 1.00 -28.84
C PRO A 297 -7.68 1.61 -29.65
N SER A 298 -6.51 1.01 -29.53
CA SER A 298 -5.37 1.36 -30.37
C SER A 298 -5.60 0.93 -31.82
N THR A 299 -5.24 1.80 -32.75
CA THR A 299 -5.23 1.54 -34.19
C THR A 299 -3.87 1.07 -34.74
N SER A 300 -2.87 0.94 -33.84
CA SER A 300 -1.53 0.47 -34.20
C SER A 300 -1.53 -0.98 -34.65
N ASN A 301 -0.65 -1.32 -35.60
CA ASN A 301 -0.44 -2.67 -36.12
C ASN A 301 0.75 -3.40 -35.46
N LYS A 302 1.31 -2.87 -34.39
CA LYS A 302 2.34 -3.54 -33.58
C LYS A 302 1.80 -4.85 -33.00
N ALA A 303 2.68 -5.77 -32.65
CA ALA A 303 2.29 -7.05 -32.04
C ALA A 303 1.56 -6.86 -30.69
N TYR A 304 1.98 -5.91 -29.90
CA TYR A 304 1.37 -5.54 -28.62
C TYR A 304 0.97 -4.07 -28.67
N VAL A 305 -0.26 -3.79 -28.30
CA VAL A 305 -0.85 -2.44 -28.32
C VAL A 305 -1.57 -2.15 -27.00
N LEU A 306 -1.71 -0.87 -26.66
CA LEU A 306 -2.42 -0.41 -25.48
C LEU A 306 -3.79 0.15 -25.89
N ASP A 307 -4.87 -0.47 -25.41
CA ASP A 307 -6.20 0.10 -25.48
C ASP A 307 -6.44 0.86 -24.15
N HIS A 308 -6.62 2.17 -24.22
CA HIS A 308 -6.79 3.02 -23.03
C HIS A 308 -8.24 2.99 -22.56
N VAL A 309 -8.45 2.98 -21.25
CA VAL A 309 -9.77 3.10 -20.63
C VAL A 309 -9.85 4.48 -19.98
N ASP A 310 -10.78 5.31 -20.44
CA ASP A 310 -11.02 6.63 -19.84
C ASP A 310 -11.45 6.45 -18.38
N LEU A 311 -10.92 7.29 -17.49
CA LEU A 311 -11.30 7.29 -16.07
C LEU A 311 -12.58 8.12 -15.87
N PRO A 312 -13.41 7.81 -14.87
CA PRO A 312 -14.61 8.56 -14.56
C PRO A 312 -14.29 9.80 -13.71
N ASP A 313 -13.42 10.70 -14.20
CA ASP A 313 -12.96 11.88 -13.46
C ASP A 313 -14.10 12.85 -13.11
N ASP A 314 -15.13 12.94 -13.96
CA ASP A 314 -16.33 13.71 -13.67
C ASP A 314 -17.43 12.82 -13.08
N ASN A 315 -17.11 12.11 -11.99
CA ASN A 315 -18.08 11.29 -11.28
C ASN A 315 -18.99 12.13 -10.36
N PRO A 316 -20.22 11.64 -10.05
CA PRO A 316 -21.19 12.41 -9.24
C PRO A 316 -20.69 12.80 -7.84
N TRP A 317 -19.76 12.03 -7.30
CA TRP A 317 -19.25 12.20 -5.93
C TRP A 317 -17.99 13.06 -5.87
N LYS A 318 -17.46 13.53 -7.02
CA LYS A 318 -16.23 14.31 -7.13
C LYS A 318 -15.02 13.60 -6.47
N ARG A 319 -15.01 12.27 -6.51
CA ARG A 319 -13.88 11.48 -6.02
C ARG A 319 -12.74 11.48 -7.01
N ALA A 320 -11.53 11.56 -6.50
CA ALA A 320 -10.35 11.30 -7.30
C ALA A 320 -10.25 9.79 -7.62
N VAL A 321 -9.92 9.45 -8.86
CA VAL A 321 -9.81 8.06 -9.34
C VAL A 321 -8.35 7.78 -9.72
N ARG A 322 -7.47 7.78 -8.70
CA ARG A 322 -6.04 7.50 -8.87
C ARG A 322 -5.75 6.04 -8.53
N LEU A 323 -5.65 5.22 -9.56
CA LEU A 323 -5.69 3.77 -9.48
C LEU A 323 -4.36 3.18 -9.01
N GLY A 324 -4.36 2.42 -7.91
CA GLY A 324 -3.20 1.67 -7.42
C GLY A 324 -3.06 0.28 -8.05
N ASP A 325 -4.17 -0.42 -8.25
CA ASP A 325 -4.20 -1.80 -8.80
C ASP A 325 -5.55 -2.09 -9.45
N ILE A 326 -5.57 -3.11 -10.29
CA ILE A 326 -6.77 -3.76 -10.81
C ILE A 326 -6.63 -5.27 -10.74
N GLN A 327 -7.61 -5.93 -10.11
CA GLN A 327 -7.76 -7.38 -10.05
C GLN A 327 -9.16 -7.75 -10.56
N PHE A 328 -9.42 -9.03 -10.81
CA PHE A 328 -10.67 -9.43 -11.44
C PHE A 328 -11.40 -10.53 -10.67
N LEU A 329 -12.72 -10.41 -10.60
CA LEU A 329 -13.61 -11.51 -10.29
C LEU A 329 -13.72 -12.46 -11.49
N LYS A 330 -14.23 -13.68 -11.27
CA LYS A 330 -14.34 -14.70 -12.34
C LYS A 330 -15.20 -14.28 -13.52
N ASP A 331 -16.19 -13.42 -13.30
CA ASP A 331 -17.07 -12.88 -14.34
C ASP A 331 -16.41 -11.76 -15.17
N GLY A 332 -15.16 -11.38 -14.85
CA GLY A 332 -14.43 -10.31 -15.51
C GLY A 332 -14.73 -8.91 -14.97
N THR A 333 -15.49 -8.81 -13.88
CA THR A 333 -15.65 -7.54 -13.16
C THR A 333 -14.29 -7.13 -12.55
N GLY A 334 -13.79 -5.96 -12.96
CA GLY A 334 -12.59 -5.38 -12.37
C GLY A 334 -12.84 -4.84 -10.97
N VAL A 335 -11.96 -5.19 -10.03
CA VAL A 335 -11.88 -4.59 -8.70
C VAL A 335 -10.71 -3.64 -8.70
N VAL A 336 -10.98 -2.36 -8.55
CA VAL A 336 -9.99 -1.30 -8.63
C VAL A 336 -9.88 -0.59 -7.29
N VAL A 337 -8.66 -0.39 -6.81
CA VAL A 337 -8.38 0.41 -5.60
C VAL A 337 -7.75 1.74 -5.99
N THR A 338 -8.11 2.79 -5.25
CA THR A 338 -7.52 4.12 -5.44
C THR A 338 -6.74 4.53 -4.21
N VAL A 339 -5.61 5.21 -4.40
CA VAL A 339 -4.84 5.77 -3.28
C VAL A 339 -5.67 6.74 -2.43
N ASP A 340 -6.76 7.22 -2.99
CA ASP A 340 -7.74 8.11 -2.33
C ASP A 340 -8.66 7.38 -1.34
N GLY A 341 -8.50 6.07 -1.16
CA GLY A 341 -9.20 5.28 -0.15
C GLY A 341 -10.46 4.56 -0.62
N ASP A 342 -10.75 4.58 -1.92
CA ASP A 342 -11.95 3.95 -2.49
C ASP A 342 -11.64 2.61 -3.15
N VAL A 343 -12.65 1.75 -3.19
CA VAL A 343 -12.70 0.56 -4.05
C VAL A 343 -13.86 0.69 -5.00
N TRP A 344 -13.61 0.38 -6.28
CA TRP A 344 -14.60 0.45 -7.34
C TRP A 344 -14.74 -0.91 -8.03
N LEU A 345 -15.98 -1.25 -8.42
CA LEU A 345 -16.29 -2.37 -9.30
C LEU A 345 -16.49 -1.86 -10.73
N VAL A 346 -15.76 -2.45 -11.68
CA VAL A 346 -15.72 -1.97 -13.06
C VAL A 346 -16.16 -3.05 -14.01
N ARG A 347 -17.21 -2.80 -14.80
CA ARG A 347 -17.79 -3.74 -15.76
C ARG A 347 -17.66 -3.23 -17.20
N GLY A 348 -17.72 -4.14 -18.17
CA GLY A 348 -17.61 -3.81 -19.58
C GLY A 348 -16.18 -3.74 -20.11
N LEU A 349 -15.17 -4.06 -19.30
CA LEU A 349 -13.76 -3.99 -19.69
C LEU A 349 -13.38 -4.97 -20.80
N ALA A 350 -14.00 -6.15 -20.86
CA ALA A 350 -13.72 -7.17 -21.88
C ALA A 350 -14.33 -6.83 -23.25
N GLU A 351 -15.25 -5.90 -23.32
CA GLU A 351 -15.90 -5.48 -24.56
C GLU A 351 -14.96 -4.67 -25.47
N THR A 352 -15.24 -4.66 -26.76
CA THR A 352 -14.39 -3.93 -27.71
C THR A 352 -14.72 -2.44 -27.72
N ASN A 353 -16.00 -2.07 -27.72
CA ASN A 353 -16.49 -0.70 -27.89
C ASN A 353 -17.69 -0.37 -26.97
N GLY A 354 -17.93 -1.17 -25.93
CA GLY A 354 -19.03 -0.95 -25.00
C GLY A 354 -18.73 0.15 -23.96
N PRO A 355 -19.75 0.60 -23.23
CA PRO A 355 -19.55 1.48 -22.09
C PRO A 355 -18.85 0.73 -20.96
N VAL A 356 -17.90 1.38 -20.31
CA VAL A 356 -17.29 0.91 -19.07
C VAL A 356 -18.04 1.53 -17.91
N LYS A 357 -18.61 0.69 -17.06
CA LYS A 357 -19.43 1.10 -15.92
C LYS A 357 -18.67 0.98 -14.63
N TRP A 358 -18.65 2.05 -13.84
CA TRP A 358 -17.94 2.17 -12.59
C TRP A 358 -18.93 2.34 -11.45
N ARG A 359 -18.87 1.43 -10.49
CA ARG A 359 -19.69 1.48 -9.28
C ARG A 359 -18.77 1.56 -8.06
N ARG A 360 -19.03 2.49 -7.16
CA ARG A 360 -18.32 2.54 -5.89
C ARG A 360 -18.75 1.35 -5.03
N PHE A 361 -17.74 0.68 -4.42
CA PHE A 361 -17.96 -0.47 -3.57
C PHE A 361 -17.76 -0.13 -2.10
N THR A 362 -16.72 0.67 -1.80
CA THR A 362 -16.49 1.20 -0.46
C THR A 362 -15.52 2.39 -0.48
N SER A 363 -15.35 3.02 0.69
CA SER A 363 -14.42 4.11 0.95
C SER A 363 -13.76 3.94 2.33
N GLY A 364 -12.97 4.93 2.76
CA GLY A 364 -12.43 5.01 4.12
C GLY A 364 -11.15 4.23 4.36
N LEU A 365 -10.51 3.66 3.32
CA LEU A 365 -9.22 2.99 3.43
C LEU A 365 -8.05 3.99 3.44
N HIS A 366 -6.91 3.58 4.01
CA HIS A 366 -5.73 4.42 4.15
C HIS A 366 -4.67 4.13 3.09
N GLU A 367 -4.68 4.90 2.01
CA GLU A 367 -3.72 4.78 0.89
C GLU A 367 -3.60 3.35 0.33
N PRO A 368 -4.72 2.69 -0.02
CA PRO A 368 -4.64 1.37 -0.62
C PRO A 368 -3.99 1.47 -2.00
N MET A 369 -2.92 0.73 -2.21
CA MET A 369 -2.21 0.71 -3.50
C MET A 369 -2.38 -0.61 -4.24
N THR A 370 -3.01 -1.60 -3.62
CA THR A 370 -3.07 -2.95 -4.17
C THR A 370 -4.22 -3.74 -3.59
N CYS A 371 -4.72 -4.70 -4.35
CA CYS A 371 -5.73 -5.65 -3.91
C CYS A 371 -5.45 -7.06 -4.45
N ALA A 372 -6.15 -8.03 -3.93
CA ALA A 372 -6.12 -9.41 -4.39
C ALA A 372 -7.52 -10.04 -4.30
N ILE A 373 -7.79 -10.99 -5.18
CA ILE A 373 -9.04 -11.76 -5.17
C ILE A 373 -8.70 -13.21 -4.75
N ARG A 374 -9.42 -13.70 -3.75
CA ARG A 374 -9.35 -15.10 -3.31
C ARG A 374 -10.76 -15.63 -3.12
N ASP A 375 -11.14 -16.67 -3.85
CA ASP A 375 -12.47 -17.28 -3.76
C ASP A 375 -13.62 -16.27 -3.92
N GLU A 376 -13.50 -15.38 -4.92
CA GLU A 376 -14.44 -14.26 -5.19
C GLU A 376 -14.56 -13.23 -4.03
N GLN A 377 -13.66 -13.27 -3.07
CA GLN A 377 -13.58 -12.29 -1.98
C GLN A 377 -12.52 -11.24 -2.28
N ILE A 378 -12.83 -10.00 -1.94
CA ILE A 378 -11.98 -8.85 -2.18
C ILE A 378 -11.11 -8.58 -0.96
N PHE A 379 -9.79 -8.65 -1.15
CA PHE A 379 -8.79 -8.29 -0.16
C PHE A 379 -8.06 -7.03 -0.61
N VAL A 380 -7.91 -6.07 0.30
CA VAL A 380 -7.22 -4.80 0.03
C VAL A 380 -6.13 -4.60 1.06
N PHE A 381 -4.94 -4.28 0.60
CA PHE A 381 -3.83 -3.91 1.46
C PHE A 381 -3.72 -2.39 1.52
N ASP A 382 -3.93 -1.86 2.71
CA ASP A 382 -3.74 -0.46 3.07
C ASP A 382 -2.73 -0.33 4.23
N ARG A 383 -2.51 0.87 4.73
CA ARG A 383 -1.54 1.09 5.82
C ARG A 383 -1.99 0.50 7.17
N ASN A 384 -3.27 0.23 7.36
CA ASN A 384 -3.76 -0.44 8.57
C ASN A 384 -3.58 -1.96 8.54
N GLY A 385 -3.48 -2.55 7.35
CA GLY A 385 -3.33 -3.99 7.19
C GLY A 385 -3.98 -4.53 5.93
N ILE A 386 -4.34 -5.80 5.95
CA ILE A 386 -5.09 -6.45 4.87
C ILE A 386 -6.54 -6.52 5.30
N TRP A 387 -7.41 -5.86 4.58
CA TRP A 387 -8.85 -5.88 4.78
C TRP A 387 -9.52 -6.89 3.87
N ARG A 388 -10.49 -7.65 4.38
CA ARG A 388 -11.48 -8.37 3.58
C ARG A 388 -12.76 -7.55 3.56
N LEU A 389 -13.18 -7.12 2.38
CA LEU A 389 -14.37 -6.30 2.18
C LEU A 389 -15.57 -7.19 1.84
N ARG A 390 -16.66 -7.01 2.56
CA ARG A 390 -17.85 -7.84 2.40
C ARG A 390 -19.10 -6.99 2.24
N ASP A 391 -19.89 -7.35 1.24
CA ASP A 391 -21.26 -6.92 1.05
C ASP A 391 -22.18 -7.98 1.68
N SER A 392 -22.64 -7.77 2.91
CA SER A 392 -23.39 -8.78 3.66
C SER A 392 -24.90 -8.77 3.37
N ASN A 393 -25.39 -7.69 2.78
CA ASN A 393 -26.80 -7.52 2.41
C ASN A 393 -27.04 -7.67 0.89
N ASN A 394 -25.99 -7.88 0.08
CA ASN A 394 -25.99 -8.06 -1.37
C ASN A 394 -26.60 -6.85 -2.12
N ASP A 395 -26.35 -5.64 -1.66
CA ASP A 395 -26.79 -4.43 -2.34
C ASP A 395 -25.73 -3.85 -3.31
N GLY A 396 -24.53 -4.40 -3.29
CA GLY A 396 -23.40 -4.07 -4.16
C GLY A 396 -22.47 -3.00 -3.57
N GLU A 397 -22.56 -2.71 -2.28
CA GLU A 397 -21.63 -1.91 -1.49
C GLU A 397 -21.13 -2.73 -0.29
N ALA A 398 -19.86 -2.59 0.09
CA ALA A 398 -19.33 -3.29 1.25
C ALA A 398 -19.84 -2.62 2.54
N ASP A 399 -20.42 -3.40 3.42
CA ASP A 399 -20.90 -2.99 4.73
C ASP A 399 -20.09 -3.59 5.89
N VAL A 400 -19.14 -4.49 5.61
CA VAL A 400 -18.20 -5.03 6.59
C VAL A 400 -16.76 -4.92 6.08
N HIS A 401 -15.95 -4.16 6.80
CA HIS A 401 -14.51 -4.11 6.64
C HIS A 401 -13.87 -5.01 7.71
N GLU A 402 -13.56 -6.23 7.36
CA GLU A 402 -12.90 -7.18 8.25
C GLU A 402 -11.38 -7.02 8.14
N LEU A 403 -10.71 -6.70 9.25
CA LEU A 403 -9.26 -6.68 9.31
C LEU A 403 -8.72 -8.10 9.29
N PHE A 404 -8.52 -8.63 8.09
CA PHE A 404 -8.05 -9.99 7.86
C PHE A 404 -6.67 -10.22 8.46
N SER A 405 -5.75 -9.27 8.29
CA SER A 405 -4.43 -9.35 8.91
C SER A 405 -3.82 -7.99 9.19
N ASN A 406 -3.39 -7.81 10.43
CA ASN A 406 -2.44 -6.79 10.86
C ASN A 406 -1.25 -7.42 11.60
N ALA A 407 -0.96 -8.70 11.36
CA ALA A 407 0.06 -9.50 12.04
C ALA A 407 1.52 -9.08 11.72
N PHE A 408 1.73 -7.82 11.40
CA PHE A 408 3.03 -7.21 11.11
C PHE A 408 3.05 -5.76 11.62
N ALA A 409 4.23 -5.21 11.86
CA ALA A 409 4.38 -3.82 12.25
C ALA A 409 4.17 -2.88 11.06
N GLN A 410 3.59 -1.71 11.32
CA GLN A 410 3.48 -0.59 10.41
C GLN A 410 3.85 0.67 11.15
N THR A 411 4.81 1.43 10.63
CA THR A 411 5.24 2.68 11.26
C THR A 411 4.35 3.86 10.84
N ALA A 412 4.53 5.00 11.50
CA ALA A 412 3.93 6.25 11.08
C ALA A 412 4.70 6.93 9.92
N ASP A 413 5.76 6.31 9.39
CA ASP A 413 6.50 6.83 8.25
C ASP A 413 5.61 6.84 7.00
N MET A 414 5.43 8.01 6.42
CA MET A 414 4.55 8.21 5.27
C MET A 414 5.03 7.49 4.00
N ARG A 415 6.28 7.03 3.95
CA ARG A 415 6.85 6.30 2.82
C ARG A 415 6.88 4.78 2.99
N GLU A 416 6.38 4.28 4.09
CA GLU A 416 6.16 2.85 4.28
C GLU A 416 4.87 2.39 3.58
N PHE A 417 4.89 2.41 2.24
CA PHE A 417 3.73 2.10 1.41
C PHE A 417 3.30 0.63 1.47
N PRO A 418 1.99 0.35 1.38
CA PRO A 418 1.46 -0.97 1.09
C PRO A 418 1.60 -1.27 -0.41
N SER A 419 2.84 -1.54 -0.89
CA SER A 419 3.18 -1.49 -2.31
C SER A 419 2.50 -2.57 -3.14
N THR A 420 2.46 -3.81 -2.62
CA THR A 420 1.93 -4.94 -3.39
C THR A 420 1.34 -6.01 -2.47
N LEU A 421 0.21 -6.58 -2.88
CA LEU A 421 -0.45 -7.75 -2.30
C LEU A 421 -0.64 -8.81 -3.39
N ARG A 422 -0.16 -10.01 -3.19
CA ARG A 422 -0.34 -11.12 -4.15
C ARG A 422 -0.76 -12.39 -3.43
N LEU A 423 -1.67 -13.13 -4.04
CA LEU A 423 -2.08 -14.45 -3.57
C LEU A 423 -0.88 -15.41 -3.65
N ALA A 424 -0.75 -16.29 -2.66
CA ALA A 424 0.20 -17.39 -2.65
C ALA A 424 -0.50 -18.73 -2.94
N PRO A 425 0.23 -19.75 -3.45
CA PRO A 425 -0.38 -21.05 -3.79
C PRO A 425 -1.06 -21.79 -2.63
N ASP A 426 -0.65 -21.52 -1.39
CA ASP A 426 -1.22 -22.10 -0.18
C ASP A 426 -2.48 -21.36 0.34
N GLY A 427 -2.95 -20.38 -0.42
CA GLY A 427 -4.08 -19.54 -0.04
C GLY A 427 -3.74 -18.39 0.91
N GLY A 428 -2.49 -18.27 1.35
CA GLY A 428 -1.98 -17.08 2.03
C GLY A 428 -1.69 -15.94 1.06
N PHE A 429 -1.04 -14.89 1.56
CA PHE A 429 -0.64 -13.76 0.74
C PHE A 429 0.86 -13.47 0.89
N VAL A 430 1.42 -12.82 -0.12
CA VAL A 430 2.72 -12.17 -0.03
C VAL A 430 2.49 -10.68 -0.19
N ILE A 431 3.09 -9.90 0.71
CA ILE A 431 3.03 -8.43 0.70
C ILE A 431 4.41 -7.82 0.60
N ALA A 432 4.48 -6.66 -0.01
CA ALA A 432 5.68 -5.83 -0.03
C ALA A 432 5.39 -4.48 0.63
N LYS A 433 6.32 -4.04 1.48
CA LYS A 433 6.21 -2.79 2.24
C LYS A 433 7.42 -1.90 2.00
N GLY A 434 7.17 -0.64 1.72
CA GLY A 434 8.23 0.35 1.56
C GLY A 434 9.04 0.59 2.84
N GLY A 435 10.25 1.09 2.67
CA GLY A 435 11.17 1.44 3.75
C GLY A 435 12.03 2.65 3.42
N GLN A 436 11.65 3.37 2.38
CA GLN A 436 12.44 4.47 1.82
C GLN A 436 12.57 5.64 2.80
N GLU A 437 13.80 6.06 3.03
CA GLU A 437 14.16 7.27 3.78
C GLU A 437 13.49 7.35 5.17
N ALA A 438 13.19 6.19 5.74
CA ALA A 438 12.71 6.14 7.11
C ALA A 438 13.70 6.85 8.01
N THR A 439 13.22 7.86 8.72
CA THR A 439 14.04 8.56 9.73
C THR A 439 14.09 7.78 11.02
N THR A 440 13.18 6.84 11.17
CA THR A 440 13.11 5.82 12.20
C THR A 440 13.14 4.45 11.55
N ILE A 441 13.67 3.46 12.22
CA ILE A 441 13.76 2.09 11.71
C ILE A 441 12.64 1.27 12.36
N GLY A 442 11.61 0.96 11.57
CA GLY A 442 10.53 0.08 11.97
C GLY A 442 10.88 -1.39 11.83
N LYS A 443 10.14 -2.25 12.50
CA LYS A 443 10.39 -3.70 12.52
C LYS A 443 10.26 -4.36 11.15
N HIS A 444 9.32 -3.88 10.31
CA HIS A 444 8.99 -4.51 9.02
C HIS A 444 8.99 -3.52 7.85
N ASN A 445 9.54 -2.33 7.97
CA ASN A 445 9.68 -1.46 6.80
C ASN A 445 10.76 -2.00 5.85
N GLY A 446 10.59 -1.78 4.56
CA GLY A 446 11.49 -2.32 3.54
C GLY A 446 11.54 -3.84 3.51
N SER A 447 10.39 -4.52 3.65
CA SER A 447 10.31 -5.97 3.74
C SER A 447 9.31 -6.57 2.76
N VAL A 448 9.58 -7.81 2.37
CA VAL A 448 8.62 -8.72 1.74
C VAL A 448 8.22 -9.77 2.77
N LEU A 449 6.92 -9.88 3.03
CA LEU A 449 6.36 -10.72 4.08
C LEU A 449 5.39 -11.74 3.49
N ARG A 450 5.39 -12.95 4.03
CA ARG A 450 4.34 -13.95 3.82
C ARG A 450 3.31 -13.84 4.93
N ILE A 451 2.04 -13.82 4.57
CA ILE A 451 0.91 -13.83 5.48
C ILE A 451 0.21 -15.19 5.35
N SER A 452 -0.01 -15.84 6.48
CA SER A 452 -0.70 -17.15 6.52
C SER A 452 -2.12 -17.08 5.93
N ALA A 453 -2.64 -18.22 5.46
CA ALA A 453 -3.97 -18.33 4.84
C ALA A 453 -5.12 -17.85 5.75
N ASP A 454 -4.94 -17.94 7.07
CA ASP A 454 -5.86 -17.43 8.09
C ASP A 454 -5.60 -15.98 8.52
N GLY A 455 -4.57 -15.32 7.97
CA GLY A 455 -4.20 -13.93 8.29
C GLY A 455 -3.53 -13.72 9.65
N ARG A 456 -3.28 -14.78 10.43
CA ARG A 456 -2.85 -14.65 11.84
C ARG A 456 -1.35 -14.53 12.03
N LYS A 457 -0.57 -14.97 11.04
CA LYS A 457 0.90 -15.00 11.13
C LYS A 457 1.53 -14.27 9.96
N SER A 458 2.63 -13.60 10.23
CA SER A 458 3.52 -13.06 9.22
C SER A 458 4.93 -13.64 9.36
N GLU A 459 5.59 -13.81 8.22
CA GLU A 459 6.97 -14.26 8.12
C GLU A 459 7.74 -13.35 7.17
N VAL A 460 8.92 -12.90 7.55
CA VAL A 460 9.78 -12.09 6.69
C VAL A 460 10.46 -12.99 5.68
N LEU A 461 10.12 -12.89 4.39
CA LEU A 461 10.80 -13.60 3.31
C LEU A 461 12.09 -12.90 2.89
N GLY A 462 12.15 -11.58 3.03
CA GLY A 462 13.32 -10.78 2.72
C GLY A 462 13.19 -9.36 3.26
N HIS A 463 14.33 -8.73 3.51
CA HIS A 463 14.39 -7.38 4.08
C HIS A 463 15.52 -6.55 3.45
N GLY A 464 15.57 -5.26 3.76
CA GLY A 464 16.55 -4.35 3.17
C GLY A 464 16.17 -3.94 1.75
N PHE A 465 14.90 -3.73 1.51
CA PHE A 465 14.37 -3.10 0.31
C PHE A 465 14.10 -1.61 0.54
N ARG A 466 14.19 -0.82 -0.52
CA ARG A 466 13.84 0.60 -0.49
C ARG A 466 12.34 0.81 -0.77
N GLN A 467 11.88 0.34 -1.94
CA GLN A 467 10.47 0.36 -2.36
C GLN A 467 10.17 -0.91 -3.17
N PRO A 468 10.03 -2.05 -2.50
CA PRO A 468 9.83 -3.33 -3.17
C PRO A 468 8.44 -3.40 -3.82
N SER A 469 8.39 -4.05 -4.99
CA SER A 469 7.16 -4.45 -5.65
C SER A 469 7.29 -5.87 -6.18
N ILE A 470 6.32 -6.73 -5.89
CA ILE A 470 6.45 -8.17 -6.06
C ILE A 470 5.59 -8.75 -7.18
N GLY A 471 6.02 -9.92 -7.66
CA GLY A 471 5.22 -10.89 -8.38
C GLY A 471 5.29 -12.26 -7.72
N VAL A 472 4.22 -13.03 -7.83
CA VAL A 472 4.15 -14.41 -7.31
C VAL A 472 3.75 -15.34 -8.43
N ASN A 473 4.55 -16.36 -8.68
CA ASN A 473 4.19 -17.46 -9.57
C ASN A 473 3.24 -18.41 -8.85
N LEU A 474 1.96 -18.37 -9.17
CA LEU A 474 0.95 -19.19 -8.51
C LEU A 474 1.12 -20.71 -8.74
N ARG A 475 1.89 -21.14 -9.75
CA ARG A 475 2.13 -22.55 -10.03
C ARG A 475 3.30 -23.12 -9.23
N THR A 476 4.31 -22.30 -8.92
CA THR A 476 5.54 -22.74 -8.26
C THR A 476 5.77 -22.14 -6.89
N GLY A 477 5.07 -21.06 -6.56
CA GLY A 477 5.29 -20.29 -5.33
C GLY A 477 6.51 -19.35 -5.41
N LEU A 478 7.18 -19.24 -6.57
CA LEU A 478 8.31 -18.34 -6.75
C LEU A 478 7.88 -16.90 -6.52
N VAL A 479 8.55 -16.23 -5.59
CA VAL A 479 8.37 -14.79 -5.32
C VAL A 479 9.51 -14.04 -5.97
N THR A 480 9.16 -13.05 -6.79
CA THR A 480 10.11 -12.07 -7.34
C THR A 480 9.85 -10.69 -6.74
N SER A 481 10.84 -9.85 -6.69
CA SER A 481 10.72 -8.44 -6.30
C SER A 481 11.63 -7.58 -7.15
N SER A 482 11.08 -6.54 -7.73
CA SER A 482 11.89 -5.39 -8.10
C SER A 482 12.05 -4.47 -6.90
N ASP A 483 13.05 -3.60 -6.94
CA ASP A 483 13.24 -2.53 -5.98
C ASP A 483 13.67 -1.26 -6.69
N GLN A 484 13.64 -0.15 -6.00
CA GLN A 484 14.09 1.14 -6.50
C GLN A 484 15.58 1.32 -6.19
N GLU A 485 16.34 1.95 -7.09
CA GLU A 485 17.71 2.36 -6.80
C GLU A 485 17.76 3.28 -5.56
N GLY A 486 18.87 3.26 -4.86
CA GLY A 486 19.07 4.02 -3.63
C GLY A 486 20.44 3.80 -3.02
N GLN A 487 20.59 4.10 -1.74
CA GLN A 487 21.81 3.83 -0.99
C GLN A 487 22.11 2.32 -1.02
N TYR A 488 23.29 1.94 -1.47
CA TYR A 488 23.75 0.56 -1.66
C TYR A 488 22.94 -0.27 -2.67
N ILE A 489 21.96 0.32 -3.33
CA ILE A 489 21.25 -0.27 -4.47
C ILE A 489 21.65 0.50 -5.73
N PRO A 490 22.63 -0.02 -6.50
CA PRO A 490 23.29 0.73 -7.56
C PRO A 490 22.40 1.09 -8.75
N SER A 491 21.40 0.27 -9.05
CA SER A 491 20.42 0.47 -10.13
C SER A 491 19.16 -0.30 -9.78
N THR A 492 18.15 -0.27 -10.62
CA THR A 492 16.91 -1.01 -10.40
C THR A 492 17.13 -2.52 -10.52
N PRO A 493 16.99 -3.31 -9.44
CA PRO A 493 17.19 -4.76 -9.46
C PRO A 493 15.90 -5.50 -9.74
N LEU A 494 16.02 -6.75 -10.21
CA LEU A 494 14.99 -7.78 -10.11
C LEU A 494 15.55 -8.97 -9.34
N HIS A 495 14.95 -9.34 -8.25
CA HIS A 495 15.38 -10.42 -7.35
C HIS A 495 14.43 -11.61 -7.38
N ILE A 496 14.92 -12.80 -7.00
CA ILE A 496 14.13 -13.85 -6.38
C ILE A 496 14.19 -13.62 -4.87
N VAL A 497 13.02 -13.55 -4.22
CA VAL A 497 12.93 -13.37 -2.77
C VAL A 497 12.83 -14.72 -2.08
N ARG A 498 13.77 -15.03 -1.17
CA ARG A 498 13.81 -16.28 -0.43
C ARG A 498 14.67 -16.18 0.83
N ASP A 499 14.45 -17.10 1.74
CA ASP A 499 15.38 -17.48 2.81
C ASP A 499 15.82 -16.33 3.73
N HIS A 500 14.92 -15.39 4.03
CA HIS A 500 15.18 -14.27 4.93
C HIS A 500 16.40 -13.41 4.55
N GLN A 501 16.75 -13.37 3.25
CA GLN A 501 17.93 -12.68 2.78
C GLN A 501 17.81 -11.16 2.90
N PHE A 502 18.98 -10.51 2.96
CA PHE A 502 19.13 -9.07 2.91
C PHE A 502 19.40 -8.60 1.49
N TYR A 503 18.64 -7.60 1.01
CA TYR A 503 18.62 -7.17 -0.40
C TYR A 503 19.38 -5.87 -0.67
N GLY A 504 19.96 -5.23 0.35
CA GLY A 504 21.02 -4.24 0.18
C GLY A 504 20.68 -2.81 0.56
N PHE A 505 19.41 -2.39 0.64
CA PHE A 505 19.09 -1.04 1.07
C PHE A 505 19.41 -0.84 2.55
N LEU A 506 20.16 0.21 2.83
CA LEU A 506 20.56 0.58 4.18
C LEU A 506 20.16 2.02 4.44
N SER A 507 19.47 2.22 5.55
CA SER A 507 19.22 3.57 6.06
C SER A 507 20.56 4.22 6.47
N ASP A 508 20.71 5.51 6.20
CA ASP A 508 21.86 6.31 6.65
C ASP A 508 22.06 6.30 8.16
N LYS A 509 21.03 5.91 8.91
CA LYS A 509 21.04 5.84 10.36
C LYS A 509 21.55 4.53 10.93
N LEU A 510 21.67 3.49 10.11
CA LEU A 510 22.22 2.22 10.56
C LEU A 510 23.75 2.31 10.58
N PRO A 511 24.41 2.08 11.73
CA PRO A 511 25.86 2.01 11.79
C PRO A 511 26.44 0.93 10.86
N LYS A 512 27.57 1.19 10.25
CA LYS A 512 28.22 0.23 9.29
C LYS A 512 28.48 -1.14 9.91
N GLU A 513 28.76 -1.18 11.20
CA GLU A 513 28.99 -2.40 11.96
C GLU A 513 27.76 -3.29 12.09
N GLN A 514 26.58 -2.72 11.84
CA GLN A 514 25.31 -3.43 11.87
C GLN A 514 24.79 -3.80 10.46
N TYR A 515 25.60 -3.55 9.41
CA TYR A 515 25.21 -3.91 8.06
C TYR A 515 25.15 -5.43 7.90
N PRO A 516 23.99 -5.97 7.50
CA PRO A 516 23.86 -7.39 7.25
C PRO A 516 24.74 -7.81 6.07
N ALA A 517 25.33 -8.99 6.15
CA ALA A 517 26.09 -9.59 5.08
C ALA A 517 25.80 -11.10 5.01
N PRO A 518 25.81 -11.71 3.83
CA PRO A 518 26.03 -11.12 2.51
C PRO A 518 24.76 -10.47 1.95
N ILE A 519 24.95 -9.53 1.02
CA ILE A 519 23.86 -8.93 0.26
C ILE A 519 23.46 -9.90 -0.86
N ALA A 520 22.15 -10.17 -1.01
CA ALA A 520 21.62 -10.98 -2.10
C ALA A 520 21.82 -10.28 -3.45
N GLU A 521 22.34 -11.01 -4.41
CA GLU A 521 22.51 -10.50 -5.76
C GLU A 521 21.24 -10.66 -6.58
N PRO A 522 20.88 -9.68 -7.46
CA PRO A 522 19.70 -9.77 -8.28
C PRO A 522 19.85 -10.74 -9.45
N LEU A 523 18.74 -11.13 -10.03
CA LEU A 523 18.68 -11.82 -11.34
C LEU A 523 19.24 -10.95 -12.45
N THR A 524 18.96 -9.66 -12.38
CA THR A 524 19.43 -8.64 -13.33
C THR A 524 19.39 -7.25 -12.69
N TRP A 525 20.25 -6.38 -13.19
CA TRP A 525 20.21 -4.94 -12.97
C TRP A 525 19.64 -4.27 -14.22
N MET A 526 18.53 -3.56 -14.08
CA MET A 526 17.99 -2.70 -15.13
C MET A 526 18.73 -1.36 -15.10
N PRO A 527 19.41 -0.94 -16.16
CA PRO A 527 20.07 0.34 -16.18
C PRO A 527 19.10 1.48 -16.01
N HIS A 528 19.52 2.56 -15.37
CA HIS A 528 18.70 3.75 -15.15
C HIS A 528 18.08 4.29 -16.46
N ALA A 529 18.83 4.18 -17.58
CA ALA A 529 18.34 4.58 -18.90
C ALA A 529 17.17 3.72 -19.40
N VAL A 530 17.07 2.47 -18.96
CA VAL A 530 15.96 1.56 -19.30
C VAL A 530 14.81 1.77 -18.30
N ASN A 531 15.10 1.68 -17.00
CA ASN A 531 14.08 1.81 -15.97
C ASN A 531 14.73 2.23 -14.65
N SER A 532 14.37 3.40 -14.15
CA SER A 532 14.86 3.92 -12.87
C SER A 532 13.94 3.59 -11.67
N SER A 533 12.74 3.07 -11.93
CA SER A 533 11.80 2.66 -10.89
C SER A 533 10.89 1.56 -11.44
N ALA A 534 11.22 0.32 -11.11
CA ALA A 534 10.40 -0.85 -11.47
C ALA A 534 9.31 -1.08 -10.42
N MET A 535 8.16 -1.55 -10.90
CA MET A 535 6.99 -1.87 -10.09
C MET A 535 6.72 -3.37 -10.09
N SER A 536 5.48 -3.80 -9.96
CA SER A 536 5.12 -5.21 -9.82
C SER A 536 5.45 -6.06 -11.06
N GLN A 537 5.55 -7.36 -10.84
CA GLN A 537 5.65 -8.37 -11.89
C GLN A 537 4.32 -9.10 -12.02
N VAL A 538 3.93 -9.41 -13.26
CA VAL A 538 2.73 -10.19 -13.55
C VAL A 538 3.08 -11.44 -14.34
N TRP A 539 2.64 -12.59 -13.87
CA TRP A 539 2.70 -13.84 -14.60
C TRP A 539 1.47 -13.99 -15.48
N LEU A 540 1.67 -14.19 -16.78
CA LEU A 540 0.61 -14.22 -17.80
C LEU A 540 0.00 -15.62 -17.93
N PHE A 541 -0.44 -16.21 -16.82
CA PHE A 541 -1.15 -17.48 -16.82
C PHE A 541 -2.57 -17.31 -17.37
N ASP A 542 -3.02 -18.29 -18.13
CA ASP A 542 -4.33 -18.32 -18.75
C ASP A 542 -4.64 -17.08 -19.64
N ALA A 543 -3.58 -16.43 -20.11
CA ALA A 543 -3.65 -15.22 -20.93
C ALA A 543 -3.79 -15.52 -22.42
N LYS A 544 -4.31 -14.53 -23.15
CA LYS A 544 -4.34 -14.51 -24.63
C LYS A 544 -3.35 -13.47 -25.17
N MET A 545 -2.09 -13.61 -24.73
CA MET A 545 -1.01 -12.70 -25.04
C MET A 545 0.02 -13.28 -26.03
N GLY A 546 -0.40 -14.33 -26.78
CA GLY A 546 0.44 -14.96 -27.80
C GLY A 546 1.76 -15.50 -27.24
N PRO A 547 2.92 -15.15 -27.82
CA PRO A 547 4.22 -15.65 -27.35
C PRO A 547 4.57 -15.29 -25.89
N LEU A 548 3.84 -14.37 -25.28
CA LEU A 548 4.05 -14.00 -23.86
C LEU A 548 3.22 -14.85 -22.88
N ASN A 549 2.37 -15.75 -23.36
CA ASN A 549 1.61 -16.65 -22.47
C ASN A 549 2.57 -17.42 -21.56
N ASP A 550 2.18 -17.57 -20.29
CA ASP A 550 2.95 -18.23 -19.24
C ASP A 550 4.31 -17.56 -18.90
N GLN A 551 4.61 -16.39 -19.47
CA GLN A 551 5.80 -15.61 -19.19
C GLN A 551 5.53 -14.59 -18.08
N MET A 552 6.60 -14.09 -17.49
CA MET A 552 6.57 -12.97 -16.56
C MET A 552 6.80 -11.64 -17.30
N VAL A 553 6.05 -10.62 -16.94
CA VAL A 553 6.29 -9.25 -17.40
C VAL A 553 6.61 -8.36 -16.21
N GLN A 554 7.46 -7.35 -16.43
CA GLN A 554 7.86 -6.33 -15.47
C GLN A 554 7.23 -5.00 -15.84
N ILE A 555 6.58 -4.35 -14.90
CA ILE A 555 6.00 -3.00 -15.03
C ILE A 555 7.04 -1.96 -14.62
N CYS A 556 7.18 -0.92 -15.42
CA CYS A 556 8.11 0.19 -15.20
C CYS A 556 7.35 1.50 -15.00
N PHE A 557 7.78 2.28 -13.99
CA PHE A 557 7.07 3.48 -13.54
C PHE A 557 7.65 4.79 -14.10
N ASN A 558 8.92 5.11 -13.82
CA ASN A 558 9.50 6.43 -14.16
C ASN A 558 9.59 6.69 -15.65
N LYS A 559 9.96 5.66 -16.38
CA LYS A 559 9.79 5.56 -17.83
C LYS A 559 8.72 4.50 -18.05
N PRO A 560 7.48 4.87 -18.24
CA PRO A 560 6.40 3.92 -18.39
C PRO A 560 6.64 2.96 -19.53
N GLU A 561 6.83 1.70 -19.18
CA GLU A 561 7.20 0.63 -20.12
C GLU A 561 6.76 -0.73 -19.56
N LEU A 562 6.46 -1.66 -20.42
CA LEU A 562 6.24 -3.06 -20.09
C LEU A 562 7.38 -3.89 -20.67
N LEU A 563 8.06 -4.65 -19.82
CA LEU A 563 9.18 -5.50 -20.22
C LEU A 563 8.79 -6.99 -20.13
N ARG A 564 9.20 -7.79 -21.14
CA ARG A 564 9.26 -9.25 -21.01
C ARG A 564 10.44 -9.59 -20.10
N VAL A 565 10.24 -10.50 -19.16
CA VAL A 565 11.32 -11.06 -18.33
C VAL A 565 11.61 -12.48 -18.80
N ILE A 566 12.85 -12.74 -19.18
CA ILE A 566 13.34 -14.04 -19.62
C ILE A 566 14.22 -14.59 -18.50
N LEU A 567 13.70 -15.58 -17.76
CA LEU A 567 14.46 -16.25 -16.70
C LEU A 567 15.42 -17.27 -17.32
N ASN A 568 16.66 -17.26 -16.85
CA ASN A 568 17.68 -18.25 -17.16
C ASN A 568 18.14 -18.91 -15.86
N GLU A 569 17.67 -20.12 -15.63
CA GLU A 569 18.02 -20.93 -14.45
C GLU A 569 19.17 -21.89 -14.73
N ARG A 570 19.78 -21.82 -15.92
CA ARG A 570 20.93 -22.65 -16.30
C ARG A 570 22.19 -22.10 -15.63
N GLY A 571 22.96 -22.97 -15.01
CA GLY A 571 24.20 -22.58 -14.36
C GLY A 571 24.11 -22.55 -12.83
N SER A 572 25.19 -22.12 -12.19
CA SER A 572 25.30 -22.09 -10.73
C SER A 572 24.51 -20.96 -10.08
N ARG A 573 24.00 -20.02 -10.88
CA ARG A 573 23.34 -18.80 -10.44
C ARG A 573 22.23 -18.41 -11.42
N PRO A 574 20.97 -18.29 -10.95
CA PRO A 574 19.89 -17.84 -11.81
C PRO A 574 20.11 -16.38 -12.24
N GLN A 575 19.74 -16.08 -13.47
CA GLN A 575 19.82 -14.77 -14.10
C GLN A 575 18.51 -14.45 -14.83
N ALA A 576 18.32 -13.20 -15.19
CA ALA A 576 17.23 -12.79 -16.07
C ALA A 576 17.72 -11.78 -17.10
N SER A 577 17.02 -11.75 -18.23
CA SER A 577 17.09 -10.67 -19.21
C SER A 577 15.74 -9.98 -19.31
N VAL A 578 15.74 -8.69 -19.61
CA VAL A 578 14.54 -7.90 -19.82
C VAL A 578 14.51 -7.35 -21.24
N VAL A 579 13.35 -7.36 -21.88
CA VAL A 579 13.17 -6.91 -23.25
C VAL A 579 11.91 -6.05 -23.34
N SER A 580 12.00 -4.87 -23.95
CA SER A 580 10.88 -3.96 -24.16
C SER A 580 9.77 -4.60 -24.97
N ILE A 581 8.53 -4.58 -24.45
CA ILE A 581 7.32 -5.00 -25.16
C ILE A 581 6.66 -3.77 -25.78
N THR A 582 6.43 -2.74 -24.97
CA THR A 582 5.82 -1.46 -25.36
C THR A 582 6.11 -0.37 -24.34
N ASP A 583 6.31 0.84 -24.84
CA ASP A 583 6.51 2.09 -24.10
C ASP A 583 5.41 3.13 -24.40
N GLU A 584 4.30 2.72 -25.03
CA GLU A 584 3.23 3.60 -25.50
C GLU A 584 2.25 4.02 -24.37
N PHE A 585 2.69 4.05 -23.13
CA PHE A 585 1.86 4.48 -22.01
C PHE A 585 1.69 6.00 -21.99
N ASP A 586 0.48 6.45 -21.67
CA ASP A 586 0.17 7.86 -21.38
C ASP A 586 0.00 8.13 -19.87
N PHE A 587 0.18 7.13 -19.02
CA PHE A 587 0.15 7.20 -17.56
C PHE A 587 1.22 6.27 -16.95
N PRO A 588 1.62 6.48 -15.68
CA PRO A 588 2.60 5.63 -14.99
C PRO A 588 1.96 4.35 -14.43
N PRO A 589 2.18 3.17 -15.03
CA PRO A 589 1.61 1.92 -14.54
C PRO A 589 2.32 1.43 -13.27
N LEU A 590 1.54 0.86 -12.34
CA LEU A 590 2.03 0.33 -11.06
C LEU A 590 1.79 -1.18 -10.91
N ASN A 591 0.53 -1.59 -11.05
CA ASN A 591 0.06 -2.94 -10.82
C ASN A 591 -0.91 -3.36 -11.92
N GLY A 592 -1.27 -4.63 -11.92
CA GLY A 592 -2.28 -5.15 -12.82
C GLY A 592 -2.41 -6.66 -12.77
N SER A 593 -3.33 -7.18 -13.57
CA SER A 593 -3.58 -8.61 -13.67
C SER A 593 -4.23 -9.00 -15.01
N VAL A 594 -4.29 -10.30 -15.26
CA VAL A 594 -4.99 -10.86 -16.42
C VAL A 594 -6.47 -10.97 -16.11
N ASN A 595 -7.31 -10.44 -16.99
CA ASN A 595 -8.77 -10.58 -16.89
C ASN A 595 -9.20 -11.99 -17.37
N PRO A 596 -9.84 -12.81 -16.53
CA PRO A 596 -10.24 -14.16 -16.90
C PRO A 596 -11.32 -14.18 -18.02
N ALA A 597 -12.09 -13.13 -18.18
CA ALA A 597 -13.15 -13.07 -19.20
C ALA A 597 -12.60 -12.95 -20.63
N ASP A 598 -11.50 -12.22 -20.83
CA ASP A 598 -10.93 -11.99 -22.17
C ASP A 598 -9.48 -12.45 -22.33
N GLY A 599 -8.80 -12.82 -21.25
CA GLY A 599 -7.41 -13.29 -21.23
C GLY A 599 -6.38 -12.16 -21.50
N ARG A 600 -6.76 -10.89 -21.40
CA ARG A 600 -5.86 -9.75 -21.61
C ARG A 600 -5.28 -9.24 -20.33
N LEU A 601 -4.08 -8.69 -20.40
CA LEU A 601 -3.44 -8.01 -19.28
C LEU A 601 -4.01 -6.59 -19.14
N TYR A 602 -4.45 -6.23 -17.93
CA TYR A 602 -4.84 -4.87 -17.58
C TYR A 602 -3.86 -4.28 -16.60
N LEU A 603 -3.52 -3.01 -16.81
CA LEU A 603 -2.57 -2.27 -16.01
C LEU A 603 -3.21 -0.98 -15.51
N ALA A 604 -3.06 -0.73 -14.23
CA ALA A 604 -3.50 0.48 -13.55
C ALA A 604 -2.32 1.19 -12.91
N GLY A 605 -2.41 2.51 -12.77
CA GLY A 605 -1.37 3.25 -12.09
C GLY A 605 -1.75 4.69 -11.84
N PHE A 606 -0.97 5.31 -10.96
CA PHE A 606 -1.05 6.73 -10.62
C PHE A 606 0.33 7.26 -10.26
N GLN A 607 0.46 8.57 -10.21
CA GLN A 607 1.64 9.23 -9.66
C GLN A 607 1.26 10.35 -8.69
N VAL A 608 2.22 10.69 -7.88
CA VAL A 608 2.25 11.93 -7.10
C VAL A 608 3.31 12.84 -7.72
N ILE A 609 3.00 14.11 -7.92
CA ILE A 609 3.95 15.07 -8.47
C ILE A 609 5.21 15.08 -7.60
N GLY A 610 6.37 14.92 -8.23
CA GLY A 610 7.65 14.82 -7.54
C GLY A 610 8.20 13.40 -7.38
N TRP A 611 7.46 12.37 -7.78
CA TRP A 611 7.99 11.01 -7.83
C TRP A 611 8.96 10.75 -9.01
N GLY A 612 9.13 11.75 -9.88
CA GLY A 612 10.12 11.68 -10.96
C GLY A 612 9.65 10.96 -12.22
N ASN A 613 8.34 10.80 -12.40
CA ASN A 613 7.79 10.29 -13.65
C ASN A 613 7.96 11.29 -14.79
N THR A 614 8.11 10.79 -16.01
CA THR A 614 8.28 11.62 -17.21
C THR A 614 6.96 12.12 -17.81
N LEU A 615 5.82 11.60 -17.34
CA LEU A 615 4.48 11.95 -17.81
C LEU A 615 3.80 12.94 -16.87
N ASP A 616 2.90 13.77 -17.43
CA ASP A 616 2.09 14.71 -16.68
C ASP A 616 0.75 14.13 -16.22
N THR A 617 0.32 13.00 -16.78
CA THR A 617 -0.93 12.32 -16.43
C THR A 617 -0.86 11.71 -15.03
N LEU A 618 -1.86 12.00 -14.19
CA LEU A 618 -1.86 11.60 -12.78
C LEU A 618 -2.25 10.14 -12.56
N ALA A 619 -3.09 9.57 -13.42
CA ALA A 619 -3.56 8.20 -13.29
C ALA A 619 -4.06 7.66 -14.62
N GLY A 620 -4.15 6.32 -14.73
CA GLY A 620 -4.70 5.69 -15.92
C GLY A 620 -5.00 4.22 -15.74
N LEU A 621 -5.71 3.69 -16.75
CA LEU A 621 -6.05 2.29 -16.91
C LEU A 621 -5.93 1.92 -18.38
N CYS A 622 -5.24 0.83 -18.68
CA CYS A 622 -5.21 0.28 -20.02
C CYS A 622 -5.32 -1.24 -20.01
N ARG A 623 -5.67 -1.80 -21.19
CA ARG A 623 -5.47 -3.22 -21.46
C ARG A 623 -4.40 -3.41 -22.53
N VAL A 624 -3.51 -4.34 -22.30
CA VAL A 624 -2.51 -4.78 -23.27
C VAL A 624 -3.12 -5.86 -24.13
N ARG A 625 -3.11 -5.66 -25.44
CA ARG A 625 -3.72 -6.60 -26.40
C ARG A 625 -2.67 -7.10 -27.40
N TYR A 626 -2.58 -8.43 -27.54
CA TYR A 626 -1.86 -9.05 -28.63
C TYR A 626 -2.70 -9.00 -29.90
N THR A 627 -2.15 -8.44 -30.99
CA THR A 627 -2.86 -8.25 -32.25
C THR A 627 -2.84 -9.47 -33.16
N GLY A 628 -1.97 -10.43 -32.87
CA GLY A 628 -1.68 -11.56 -33.80
C GLY A 628 -0.55 -11.25 -34.79
N ALA A 629 -0.06 -10.02 -34.84
CA ALA A 629 1.10 -9.68 -35.66
C ALA A 629 2.38 -10.38 -35.13
N PRO A 630 3.34 -10.67 -36.05
CA PRO A 630 4.62 -11.26 -35.61
C PRO A 630 5.34 -10.42 -34.58
N SER A 631 5.77 -11.06 -33.48
CA SER A 631 6.57 -10.42 -32.45
C SER A 631 8.04 -10.73 -32.68
N LEU A 632 8.87 -9.69 -32.81
CA LEU A 632 10.33 -9.78 -32.92
C LEU A 632 11.01 -9.75 -31.56
N LEU A 633 10.31 -10.02 -30.48
CA LEU A 633 10.89 -10.08 -29.13
C LEU A 633 11.71 -11.38 -29.00
N PRO A 634 12.96 -11.31 -28.50
CA PRO A 634 13.69 -12.51 -28.11
C PRO A 634 12.92 -13.36 -27.13
N SER A 635 12.90 -14.67 -27.35
CA SER A 635 12.34 -15.65 -26.41
C SER A 635 13.42 -16.24 -25.48
N GLU A 636 14.68 -16.15 -25.87
CA GLU A 636 15.83 -16.56 -25.06
C GLU A 636 17.04 -15.67 -25.37
N ILE A 637 17.78 -15.29 -24.35
CA ILE A 637 19.04 -14.54 -24.42
C ILE A 637 20.06 -15.28 -23.55
N VAL A 638 21.09 -15.82 -24.18
CA VAL A 638 22.11 -16.62 -23.48
C VAL A 638 23.49 -16.05 -23.73
N PRO A 639 24.10 -15.42 -22.73
CA PRO A 639 25.53 -15.09 -22.79
C PRO A 639 26.36 -16.35 -22.84
N MET A 640 27.35 -16.39 -23.74
CA MET A 640 28.28 -17.49 -23.96
C MET A 640 29.73 -16.94 -24.02
N ASP A 641 30.73 -17.79 -23.91
CA ASP A 641 32.15 -17.38 -23.87
C ASP A 641 32.59 -16.49 -25.04
N LYS A 642 32.00 -16.69 -26.24
CA LYS A 642 32.40 -15.98 -27.44
C LYS A 642 31.28 -15.12 -28.06
N GLY A 643 30.18 -14.93 -27.37
CA GLY A 643 29.10 -14.15 -27.91
C GLY A 643 27.80 -14.27 -27.12
N VAL A 644 26.71 -13.86 -27.74
CA VAL A 644 25.38 -13.95 -27.18
C VAL A 644 24.44 -14.67 -28.15
N LEU A 645 23.79 -15.70 -27.67
CA LEU A 645 22.76 -16.41 -28.43
C LEU A 645 21.41 -15.74 -28.17
N LEU A 646 20.76 -15.29 -29.24
CA LEU A 646 19.38 -14.79 -29.24
C LEU A 646 18.48 -15.78 -29.93
N ARG A 647 17.33 -16.12 -29.35
CA ARG A 647 16.27 -16.91 -29.99
C ARG A 647 14.99 -16.12 -30.11
N PHE A 648 14.21 -16.40 -31.14
CA PHE A 648 12.97 -15.72 -31.47
C PHE A 648 11.87 -16.73 -31.81
N ASP A 649 10.63 -16.35 -31.55
CA ASP A 649 9.47 -17.19 -31.88
C ASP A 649 9.14 -17.17 -33.37
N VAL A 650 9.69 -16.22 -34.14
CA VAL A 650 9.49 -16.03 -35.59
C VAL A 650 10.83 -16.05 -36.32
N ALA A 651 10.81 -16.39 -37.60
CA ALA A 651 11.99 -16.29 -38.45
C ALA A 651 12.33 -14.81 -38.73
N LEU A 652 13.59 -14.46 -38.60
CA LEU A 652 14.14 -13.16 -38.89
C LEU A 652 14.49 -13.01 -40.38
N ASP A 653 14.57 -11.77 -40.85
CA ASP A 653 15.17 -11.49 -42.16
C ASP A 653 16.65 -11.90 -42.11
N PRO A 654 17.08 -12.94 -42.89
CA PRO A 654 18.41 -13.50 -42.76
C PRO A 654 19.53 -12.53 -43.16
N LYS A 655 19.25 -11.58 -44.05
CA LYS A 655 20.23 -10.57 -44.46
C LYS A 655 20.48 -9.56 -43.37
N LYS A 656 19.42 -9.06 -42.72
CA LYS A 656 19.51 -8.13 -41.62
C LYS A 656 20.07 -8.79 -40.35
N ALA A 657 19.62 -9.99 -40.05
CA ALA A 657 20.05 -10.74 -38.89
C ALA A 657 21.50 -11.23 -38.98
N ALA A 658 22.06 -11.42 -40.17
CA ALA A 658 23.46 -11.77 -40.39
C ALA A 658 24.39 -10.57 -40.43
N ASP A 659 23.90 -9.35 -40.39
CA ASP A 659 24.71 -8.14 -40.35
C ASP A 659 25.21 -7.84 -38.93
N PRO A 660 26.50 -7.94 -38.62
CA PRO A 660 27.05 -7.62 -37.31
C PRO A 660 26.78 -6.17 -36.89
N ALA A 661 26.65 -5.25 -37.86
CA ALA A 661 26.38 -3.84 -37.58
C ALA A 661 24.94 -3.59 -37.07
N ALA A 662 24.05 -4.59 -37.16
CA ALA A 662 22.71 -4.52 -36.57
C ALA A 662 22.69 -4.70 -35.06
N TYR A 663 23.84 -5.05 -34.45
CA TYR A 663 23.96 -5.36 -33.04
C TYR A 663 24.95 -4.41 -32.35
N SER A 664 24.62 -4.00 -31.15
CA SER A 664 25.52 -3.24 -30.28
C SER A 664 25.48 -3.87 -28.89
N LEU A 665 26.66 -4.16 -28.33
CA LEU A 665 26.81 -4.77 -27.04
C LEU A 665 27.54 -3.82 -26.11
N GLY A 666 26.98 -3.60 -24.92
CA GLY A 666 27.62 -2.84 -23.86
C GLY A 666 27.88 -3.71 -22.64
N SER A 667 29.06 -3.55 -22.03
CA SER A 667 29.40 -4.20 -20.78
C SER A 667 29.83 -3.17 -19.74
N TRP A 668 29.32 -3.32 -18.51
CA TRP A 668 29.66 -2.45 -17.39
C TRP A 668 29.45 -3.17 -16.06
N GLY A 669 30.05 -2.61 -15.02
CA GLY A 669 29.80 -2.98 -13.63
C GLY A 669 29.16 -1.86 -12.85
N TYR A 670 28.72 -2.17 -11.63
CA TYR A 670 28.22 -1.23 -10.65
C TYR A 670 29.04 -1.30 -9.36
N LYS A 671 29.00 -0.22 -8.57
CA LYS A 671 29.57 -0.17 -7.22
C LYS A 671 28.47 0.08 -6.21
N ARG A 672 28.41 -0.74 -5.16
CA ARG A 672 27.55 -0.49 -4.00
C ARG A 672 28.22 0.55 -3.12
N ALA A 673 27.56 1.66 -2.89
CA ALA A 673 28.07 2.78 -2.11
C ALA A 673 26.95 3.45 -1.32
N HIS A 674 27.35 4.23 -0.32
CA HIS A 674 26.43 5.06 0.47
C HIS A 674 25.66 6.11 -0.37
N THR A 675 26.24 6.51 -1.51
CA THR A 675 25.59 7.44 -2.44
C THR A 675 24.38 6.80 -3.11
N TYR A 676 23.42 7.59 -3.49
CA TYR A 676 22.24 7.16 -4.22
C TYR A 676 22.61 6.63 -5.60
N GLY A 677 22.27 5.37 -5.87
CA GLY A 677 22.59 4.72 -7.14
C GLY A 677 24.09 4.55 -7.41
N SER A 678 24.43 4.16 -8.62
CA SER A 678 25.81 3.99 -9.08
C SER A 678 25.96 4.42 -10.52
N ALA A 679 27.06 5.08 -10.84
CA ALA A 679 27.50 5.19 -12.23
C ALA A 679 27.82 3.81 -12.80
N GLN A 680 27.81 3.69 -14.12
CA GLN A 680 28.32 2.53 -14.84
C GLN A 680 29.86 2.61 -14.89
N TYR A 681 30.53 1.48 -14.72
CA TYR A 681 31.99 1.37 -14.71
C TYR A 681 32.45 0.34 -15.73
N LYS A 682 33.48 0.69 -16.50
CA LYS A 682 34.17 -0.20 -17.41
C LYS A 682 34.98 -1.25 -16.66
N ALA A 683 35.48 -2.24 -17.38
CA ALA A 683 36.35 -3.30 -16.82
C ALA A 683 37.67 -2.75 -16.20
N ASP A 684 38.18 -1.63 -16.69
CA ASP A 684 39.36 -0.94 -16.14
C ASP A 684 39.02 -0.09 -14.89
N GLY A 685 37.78 -0.03 -14.47
CA GLY A 685 37.30 0.74 -13.31
C GLY A 685 37.00 2.21 -13.58
N SER A 686 37.22 2.72 -14.79
CA SER A 686 36.82 4.07 -15.19
C SER A 686 35.33 4.15 -15.43
N THR A 687 34.72 5.35 -15.29
CA THR A 687 33.30 5.57 -15.54
C THR A 687 32.98 5.42 -17.03
N GLY A 688 31.91 4.68 -17.33
CA GLY A 688 31.41 4.48 -18.70
C GLY A 688 31.01 3.03 -18.98
N VAL A 689 30.80 2.73 -20.25
CA VAL A 689 30.41 1.43 -20.78
C VAL A 689 31.47 0.98 -21.77
N ASP A 690 31.90 -0.28 -21.66
CA ASP A 690 32.73 -0.94 -22.68
C ASP A 690 31.84 -1.39 -23.82
N TRP A 691 31.89 -0.66 -24.93
CA TRP A 691 31.13 -1.00 -26.13
C TRP A 691 31.86 -2.02 -26.95
N LEU A 692 31.20 -3.15 -27.20
CA LEU A 692 31.71 -4.25 -27.98
C LEU A 692 31.03 -4.27 -29.36
N THR A 693 31.84 -4.31 -30.42
CA THR A 693 31.30 -4.48 -31.78
C THR A 693 31.37 -5.94 -32.15
N PRO A 694 30.25 -6.62 -32.46
CA PRO A 694 30.30 -7.99 -32.93
C PRO A 694 31.14 -8.10 -34.22
N SER A 695 32.00 -9.10 -34.29
CA SER A 695 32.80 -9.38 -35.50
C SER A 695 32.02 -10.19 -36.54
N SER A 696 30.97 -10.88 -36.12
CA SER A 696 30.14 -11.75 -36.96
C SER A 696 28.78 -11.98 -36.31
N ALA A 697 27.78 -12.30 -37.12
CA ALA A 697 26.48 -12.75 -36.67
C ALA A 697 26.10 -14.00 -37.49
N TYR A 698 25.83 -15.10 -36.80
CA TYR A 698 25.48 -16.38 -37.40
C TYR A 698 24.02 -16.67 -37.18
N VAL A 699 23.26 -16.76 -38.28
CA VAL A 699 21.85 -17.06 -38.29
C VAL A 699 21.62 -18.56 -38.45
N SER A 700 20.75 -19.15 -37.61
CA SER A 700 20.40 -20.55 -37.72
C SER A 700 19.66 -20.84 -39.04
N ARG A 701 19.66 -22.10 -39.46
CA ARG A 701 19.02 -22.51 -40.75
C ARG A 701 17.54 -22.21 -40.80
N ASP A 702 16.85 -22.24 -39.67
CA ASP A 702 15.43 -21.91 -39.55
C ASP A 702 15.16 -20.41 -39.41
N GLY A 703 16.20 -19.58 -39.35
CA GLY A 703 16.11 -18.13 -39.19
C GLY A 703 15.68 -17.67 -37.81
N ARG A 704 15.55 -18.56 -36.81
CA ARG A 704 14.98 -18.23 -35.49
C ARG A 704 16.03 -18.02 -34.40
N SER A 705 17.29 -18.16 -34.70
CA SER A 705 18.36 -17.91 -33.76
C SER A 705 19.50 -17.13 -34.42
N VAL A 706 20.13 -16.27 -33.63
CA VAL A 706 21.34 -15.53 -34.01
C VAL A 706 22.34 -15.66 -32.88
N PHE A 707 23.60 -15.98 -33.29
CA PHE A 707 24.72 -16.00 -32.37
C PHE A 707 25.75 -14.96 -32.78
#